data_1ffa623bdd48afac48c21e5d9207aaea
#
_entry.id   1ffa623bdd48afac48c21e5d9207aaea
#
_cell.length_a   1.000
_cell.length_b   1.000
_cell.length_c   1.000
_cell.angle_alpha   90.00
_cell.angle_beta   90.00
_cell.angle_gamma   90.00
#
_symmetry.space_group_name_H-M   'P 1'
#
loop_
_entity.id
_entity.type
_entity.pdbx_description
1 polymer ?
#
loop_
_entity_poly.entity_id
_entity_poly.type
_entity_poly.pdbx_seq_one_letter_code
_entity_poly.pdbx_strand_id
1 'polypeptide(L)'
;MVNPIRKEFQYGDRLVKLETGEIARQADGAVMIDVDGTTLLVTVVGKKQASGGDFFPLTVNYQEKAYAAGKIPGGFFKREGRPSEKETLTSRLIDRPIRPLFPEGYTNEVQIIATVVSLNPEVDPEIPALLGASAALAVSGLPFNGPVGAATVGYKDGEYILNPTPAALKESQLELVVAGTAHAVLMVESEADNLSEEVMLGAVLFGHQQMQVAINAINEFAAAAGAGVVEWVAPEVNAELKKLVTAEVEAGIKAAYQVAEKLVRQEQLKEIRNAVVEKLVANGEYAESDIRGIIEHLEYSIVRNAILNEGKRIDGRELDKIRPITVRTGVLPRTHGSALFTRGETQALVVATLGTQRDAQIIDALAGEYKEPFMLHYNFPPYSVGETGFVGSPKRREIGHGRLAKRGVAAVLPNMEEFPYTIRVVSEVTESNGSSSMASVCGSSLALMDAGVPIKSPVAGIAMGLIKEGDSFAVLSDIMGDEDHLGDMDFKVAGSVDGITALQMDIKIDGITAEIMKSALDQAKHGRLHILGEMNKALSTTREEMSDFAPRIITFKIDPSKIREVIGKGGATIRSITEQTGASVDLTDDGVVKVASVDKAAGEEARRMIEEITAEVEVGKVYEGKVVRLMDFGAFVTILPGKDGLVHISQISDERVDKVSDRLNEGDVVKVKVLEIDRQGRVRLSMKEVEVE
;
A
#
# COMPACT_ATOMS: atom_id res chain seq x y z
N MET A 1 44.30 -19.14 5.90
CA MET A 1 43.93 -17.75 5.54
C MET A 1 42.61 -17.85 4.79
N VAL A 2 41.65 -17.03 5.13
CA VAL A 2 40.37 -16.94 4.40
C VAL A 2 40.67 -16.13 3.16
N ASN A 3 40.45 -16.71 1.98
CA ASN A 3 40.53 -15.96 0.70
C ASN A 3 39.11 -15.68 0.23
N PRO A 4 38.57 -14.49 0.45
CA PRO A 4 37.25 -14.15 -0.04
C PRO A 4 37.24 -14.13 -1.59
N ILE A 5 36.18 -14.63 -2.18
CA ILE A 5 35.92 -14.56 -3.60
C ILE A 5 35.10 -13.32 -3.86
N ARG A 6 35.53 -12.50 -4.82
CA ARG A 6 34.93 -11.21 -5.16
C ARG A 6 34.58 -11.14 -6.63
N LYS A 7 33.47 -10.46 -6.91
CA LYS A 7 33.05 -10.08 -8.25
C LYS A 7 32.54 -8.66 -8.24
N GLU A 8 32.99 -7.86 -9.18
CA GLU A 8 32.49 -6.50 -9.39
C GLU A 8 31.91 -6.40 -10.81
N PHE A 9 30.84 -5.65 -10.96
CA PHE A 9 30.23 -5.38 -12.27
C PHE A 9 29.46 -4.08 -12.25
N GLN A 10 29.36 -3.44 -13.42
CA GLN A 10 28.55 -2.24 -13.62
C GLN A 10 27.11 -2.59 -13.88
N TYR A 11 26.16 -2.01 -13.13
CA TYR A 11 24.73 -2.20 -13.30
C TYR A 11 24.02 -0.85 -13.42
N GLY A 12 23.72 -0.43 -14.65
CA GLY A 12 23.38 0.94 -14.94
C GLY A 12 24.54 1.87 -14.57
N ASP A 13 24.26 2.91 -13.83
CA ASP A 13 25.26 3.89 -13.39
C ASP A 13 25.98 3.49 -12.09
N ARG A 14 25.68 2.31 -11.53
CA ARG A 14 26.17 1.89 -10.20
C ARG A 14 27.11 0.70 -10.27
N LEU A 15 28.13 0.73 -9.43
CA LEU A 15 29.04 -0.40 -9.24
C LEU A 15 28.47 -1.36 -8.20
N VAL A 16 28.29 -2.62 -8.59
CA VAL A 16 27.86 -3.71 -7.70
C VAL A 16 29.06 -4.58 -7.35
N LYS A 17 29.22 -4.89 -6.08
CA LYS A 17 30.26 -5.77 -5.55
C LYS A 17 29.63 -6.95 -4.82
N LEU A 18 30.07 -8.15 -5.16
CA LEU A 18 29.70 -9.40 -4.49
C LEU A 18 30.95 -9.99 -3.81
N GLU A 19 30.77 -10.46 -2.58
CA GLU A 19 31.83 -11.15 -1.85
C GLU A 19 31.26 -12.37 -1.10
N THR A 20 31.98 -13.48 -1.09
CA THR A 20 31.65 -14.70 -0.33
C THR A 20 32.89 -15.33 0.30
N GLY A 21 32.69 -16.19 1.29
CA GLY A 21 33.75 -17.04 1.87
C GLY A 21 34.38 -16.48 3.15
N GLU A 22 34.14 -15.22 3.52
CA GLU A 22 34.72 -14.63 4.75
C GLU A 22 33.72 -14.58 5.90
N ILE A 23 32.49 -14.13 5.66
CA ILE A 23 31.46 -13.89 6.68
C ILE A 23 30.41 -15.01 6.65
N ALA A 24 29.81 -15.31 7.82
CA ALA A 24 28.72 -16.27 8.00
C ALA A 24 29.02 -17.67 7.44
N ARG A 25 30.20 -18.18 7.64
CA ARG A 25 30.75 -19.44 7.08
C ARG A 25 30.04 -20.74 7.49
N GLN A 26 29.06 -20.68 8.39
CA GLN A 26 28.22 -21.81 8.77
C GLN A 26 26.92 -21.89 7.93
N ALA A 27 26.58 -20.83 7.19
CA ALA A 27 25.49 -20.88 6.24
C ALA A 27 25.91 -21.66 4.99
N ASP A 28 24.96 -22.31 4.30
CA ASP A 28 25.22 -22.99 3.04
C ASP A 28 25.65 -22.00 1.95
N GLY A 29 25.02 -20.81 1.94
CA GLY A 29 25.43 -19.68 1.10
C GLY A 29 25.42 -18.37 1.92
N ALA A 30 26.46 -17.57 1.79
CA ALA A 30 26.56 -16.25 2.40
C ALA A 30 27.24 -15.27 1.46
N VAL A 31 26.60 -14.13 1.22
CA VAL A 31 27.08 -13.10 0.31
C VAL A 31 26.99 -11.73 0.97
N MET A 32 28.06 -10.97 0.88
CA MET A 32 28.03 -9.52 1.06
C MET A 32 27.81 -8.89 -0.30
N ILE A 33 26.74 -8.14 -0.47
CA ILE A 33 26.49 -7.33 -1.66
C ILE A 33 26.59 -5.85 -1.29
N ASP A 34 27.34 -5.09 -2.07
CA ASP A 34 27.46 -3.64 -1.94
C ASP A 34 27.08 -2.96 -3.26
N VAL A 35 26.25 -1.95 -3.19
CA VAL A 35 25.88 -1.09 -4.29
C VAL A 35 26.08 0.36 -3.86
N ASP A 36 27.20 0.97 -4.26
CA ASP A 36 27.56 2.35 -3.91
C ASP A 36 27.41 2.69 -2.42
N GLY A 37 27.73 1.76 -1.52
CA GLY A 37 27.68 1.95 -0.06
C GLY A 37 26.38 1.51 0.60
N THR A 38 25.37 1.05 -0.15
CA THR A 38 24.28 0.24 0.40
C THR A 38 24.73 -1.21 0.41
N THR A 39 24.98 -1.73 1.61
CA THR A 39 25.57 -3.06 1.80
C THR A 39 24.61 -3.97 2.56
N LEU A 40 24.43 -5.18 2.07
CA LEU A 40 23.63 -6.21 2.73
C LEU A 40 24.46 -7.48 2.95
N LEU A 41 24.23 -8.09 4.11
CA LEU A 41 24.61 -9.49 4.35
C LEU A 41 23.41 -10.37 4.05
N VAL A 42 23.57 -11.28 3.09
CA VAL A 42 22.53 -12.24 2.72
C VAL A 42 23.01 -13.66 2.96
N THR A 43 22.23 -14.43 3.71
CA THR A 43 22.54 -15.81 4.07
C THR A 43 21.43 -16.76 3.65
N VAL A 44 21.81 -17.97 3.27
CA VAL A 44 20.91 -19.05 2.90
C VAL A 44 21.31 -20.31 3.65
N VAL A 45 20.34 -20.97 4.26
CA VAL A 45 20.50 -22.27 4.91
C VAL A 45 19.35 -23.18 4.48
N GLY A 46 19.68 -24.40 4.06
CA GLY A 46 18.71 -25.44 3.71
C GLY A 46 18.83 -26.66 4.64
N LYS A 47 17.70 -27.16 5.13
CA LYS A 47 17.67 -28.45 5.85
C LYS A 47 17.98 -29.61 4.90
N LYS A 48 18.71 -30.60 5.38
CA LYS A 48 19.08 -31.82 4.61
C LYS A 48 17.96 -32.86 4.51
N GLN A 49 16.90 -32.68 5.30
CA GLN A 49 15.77 -33.61 5.38
C GLN A 49 14.48 -32.90 5.00
N ALA A 50 13.60 -33.63 4.32
CA ALA A 50 12.27 -33.16 3.97
C ALA A 50 11.45 -32.86 5.25
N SER A 51 10.61 -31.83 5.18
CA SER A 51 9.80 -31.38 6.32
C SER A 51 8.51 -32.19 6.52
N GLY A 52 8.23 -33.16 5.64
CA GLY A 52 7.05 -34.05 5.73
C GLY A 52 5.72 -33.38 5.38
N GLY A 53 5.74 -32.22 4.72
CA GLY A 53 4.56 -31.52 4.20
C GLY A 53 4.47 -31.56 2.67
N ASP A 54 3.33 -31.15 2.14
CA ASP A 54 3.04 -31.16 0.70
C ASP A 54 3.47 -29.88 -0.03
N PHE A 55 4.06 -28.91 0.71
CA PHE A 55 4.49 -27.63 0.14
C PHE A 55 5.97 -27.36 0.42
N PHE A 56 6.60 -26.54 -0.41
CA PHE A 56 7.98 -26.08 -0.21
C PHE A 56 8.06 -25.03 0.91
N PRO A 57 8.69 -25.35 2.07
CA PRO A 57 8.78 -24.45 3.21
C PRO A 57 9.94 -23.46 3.08
N LEU A 58 9.78 -22.49 2.19
CA LEU A 58 10.70 -21.36 2.04
C LEU A 58 10.31 -20.22 2.98
N THR A 59 11.27 -19.76 3.78
CA THR A 59 11.12 -18.58 4.63
C THR A 59 12.13 -17.51 4.23
N VAL A 60 11.64 -16.34 3.84
CA VAL A 60 12.48 -15.18 3.54
C VAL A 60 12.26 -14.11 4.60
N ASN A 61 13.35 -13.57 5.15
CA ASN A 61 13.37 -12.47 6.09
C ASN A 61 14.29 -11.37 5.56
N TYR A 62 13.71 -10.21 5.27
CA TYR A 62 14.45 -8.99 5.01
C TYR A 62 14.41 -8.12 6.27
N GLN A 63 15.54 -7.55 6.66
CA GLN A 63 15.70 -6.78 7.88
C GLN A 63 16.50 -5.51 7.63
N GLU A 64 16.03 -4.40 8.18
CA GLU A 64 16.72 -3.12 8.19
C GLU A 64 17.27 -2.85 9.60
N LYS A 65 18.56 -2.61 9.71
CA LYS A 65 19.20 -2.30 10.99
C LYS A 65 19.43 -0.79 11.10
N ALA A 66 18.98 -0.19 12.19
CA ALA A 66 19.10 1.24 12.43
C ALA A 66 20.55 1.74 12.33
N TYR A 67 21.51 0.93 12.77
CA TYR A 67 22.94 1.27 12.66
C TYR A 67 23.44 1.41 11.21
N ALA A 68 22.76 0.79 10.23
CA ALA A 68 23.11 0.94 8.82
C ALA A 68 23.00 2.40 8.32
N ALA A 69 22.09 3.17 8.93
CA ALA A 69 21.93 4.61 8.69
C ALA A 69 22.56 5.48 9.81
N GLY A 70 23.40 4.91 10.66
CA GLY A 70 24.02 5.62 11.79
C GLY A 70 23.02 6.03 12.88
N LYS A 71 21.91 5.31 13.02
CA LYS A 71 20.80 5.62 13.94
C LYS A 71 20.74 4.63 15.12
N ILE A 72 20.19 5.10 16.23
CA ILE A 72 19.73 4.27 17.34
C ILE A 72 18.20 4.12 17.18
N PRO A 73 17.64 2.90 17.28
CA PRO A 73 16.21 2.68 17.15
C PRO A 73 15.39 3.57 18.09
N GLY A 74 14.23 4.02 17.62
CA GLY A 74 13.23 4.71 18.42
C GLY A 74 12.63 3.84 19.51
N GLY A 75 11.58 4.34 20.17
CA GLY A 75 10.86 3.60 21.21
C GLY A 75 11.62 3.44 22.52
N PHE A 76 11.00 2.75 23.47
CA PHE A 76 11.53 2.59 24.82
C PHE A 76 12.73 1.63 24.89
N PHE A 77 12.66 0.50 24.19
CA PHE A 77 13.67 -0.55 24.26
C PHE A 77 14.95 -0.28 23.45
N LYS A 78 14.95 0.75 22.60
CA LYS A 78 16.08 1.11 21.72
C LYS A 78 16.64 -0.09 20.93
N ARG A 79 15.73 -0.93 20.44
CA ARG A 79 16.01 -2.14 19.67
C ARG A 79 14.95 -2.34 18.61
N GLU A 80 15.36 -2.85 17.45
CA GLU A 80 14.43 -3.28 16.40
C GLU A 80 13.50 -4.38 16.95
N GLY A 81 12.21 -4.25 16.63
CA GLY A 81 11.16 -5.13 17.11
C GLY A 81 10.52 -5.97 16.01
N ARG A 82 9.19 -5.80 15.83
CA ARG A 82 8.47 -6.49 14.77
C ARG A 82 8.87 -5.94 13.40
N PRO A 83 8.87 -6.78 12.35
CA PRO A 83 9.12 -6.31 11.00
C PRO A 83 8.16 -5.19 10.61
N SER A 84 8.68 -4.15 9.97
CA SER A 84 7.88 -3.08 9.37
C SER A 84 7.08 -3.60 8.17
N GLU A 85 6.14 -2.79 7.68
CA GLU A 85 5.43 -3.10 6.43
C GLU A 85 6.41 -3.24 5.27
N LYS A 86 7.39 -2.33 5.13
CA LYS A 86 8.45 -2.41 4.11
C LYS A 86 9.24 -3.71 4.22
N GLU A 87 9.70 -4.08 5.40
CA GLU A 87 10.45 -5.34 5.60
C GLU A 87 9.62 -6.57 5.22
N THR A 88 8.34 -6.55 5.53
CA THR A 88 7.40 -7.62 5.15
C THR A 88 7.20 -7.69 3.64
N LEU A 89 7.01 -6.55 2.99
CA LEU A 89 6.81 -6.47 1.53
C LEU A 89 8.07 -6.86 0.76
N THR A 90 9.24 -6.39 1.18
CA THR A 90 10.52 -6.76 0.56
C THR A 90 10.83 -8.25 0.75
N SER A 91 10.49 -8.84 1.92
CA SER A 91 10.57 -10.30 2.10
C SER A 91 9.74 -11.06 1.08
N ARG A 92 8.53 -10.57 0.77
CA ARG A 92 7.66 -11.16 -0.25
C ARG A 92 8.18 -10.93 -1.68
N LEU A 93 8.77 -9.76 -1.92
CA LEU A 93 9.38 -9.41 -3.20
C LEU A 93 10.52 -10.36 -3.56
N ILE A 94 11.30 -10.82 -2.56
CA ILE A 94 12.36 -11.80 -2.72
C ILE A 94 11.80 -13.22 -2.86
N ASP A 95 10.82 -13.60 -2.05
CA ASP A 95 10.23 -14.96 -2.02
C ASP A 95 9.61 -15.34 -3.37
N ARG A 96 8.82 -14.45 -3.96
CA ARG A 96 7.97 -14.73 -5.11
C ARG A 96 8.73 -15.20 -6.37
N PRO A 97 9.81 -14.54 -6.84
CA PRO A 97 10.56 -14.99 -8.01
C PRO A 97 11.51 -16.16 -7.70
N ILE A 98 11.86 -16.40 -6.45
CA ILE A 98 12.78 -17.47 -6.04
C ILE A 98 12.05 -18.81 -5.89
N ARG A 99 10.89 -18.80 -5.26
CA ARG A 99 10.11 -20.01 -4.94
C ARG A 99 9.86 -20.94 -6.13
N PRO A 100 9.41 -20.46 -7.30
CA PRO A 100 9.13 -21.33 -8.45
C PRO A 100 10.38 -21.95 -9.10
N LEU A 101 11.57 -21.50 -8.72
CA LEU A 101 12.85 -22.02 -9.26
C LEU A 101 13.43 -23.19 -8.46
N PHE A 102 12.79 -23.60 -7.37
CA PHE A 102 13.11 -24.87 -6.74
C PHE A 102 12.36 -25.99 -7.45
N PRO A 103 12.97 -27.20 -7.55
CA PRO A 103 12.34 -28.33 -8.23
C PRO A 103 10.99 -28.71 -7.61
N GLU A 104 10.06 -29.15 -8.45
CA GLU A 104 8.78 -29.68 -8.01
C GLU A 104 8.99 -30.87 -7.05
N GLY A 105 8.24 -30.88 -5.93
CA GLY A 105 8.38 -31.89 -4.89
C GLY A 105 9.56 -31.67 -3.94
N TYR A 106 10.33 -30.60 -4.07
CA TYR A 106 11.35 -30.24 -3.08
C TYR A 106 10.70 -29.68 -1.81
N THR A 107 10.77 -30.43 -0.72
CA THR A 107 10.10 -30.11 0.56
C THR A 107 11.06 -29.88 1.74
N ASN A 108 12.36 -29.75 1.47
CA ASN A 108 13.32 -29.39 2.51
C ASN A 108 13.17 -27.91 2.84
N GLU A 109 13.15 -27.59 4.13
CA GLU A 109 13.03 -26.18 4.57
C GLU A 109 14.26 -25.37 4.16
N VAL A 110 14.01 -24.19 3.58
CA VAL A 110 15.04 -23.22 3.21
C VAL A 110 14.73 -21.88 3.86
N GLN A 111 15.75 -21.27 4.45
CA GLN A 111 15.66 -19.93 5.03
C GLN A 111 16.66 -19.00 4.36
N ILE A 112 16.16 -17.83 3.93
CA ILE A 112 16.95 -16.71 3.42
C ILE A 112 16.80 -15.54 4.37
N ILE A 113 17.93 -14.95 4.78
CA ILE A 113 17.95 -13.75 5.62
C ILE A 113 18.79 -12.70 4.89
N ALA A 114 18.16 -11.58 4.51
CA ALA A 114 18.82 -10.42 3.92
C ALA A 114 18.79 -9.26 4.92
N THR A 115 19.96 -8.82 5.37
CA THR A 115 20.11 -7.78 6.40
C THR A 115 20.84 -6.59 5.83
N VAL A 116 20.21 -5.41 5.87
CA VAL A 116 20.85 -4.13 5.51
C VAL A 116 21.80 -3.74 6.64
N VAL A 117 23.10 -3.67 6.34
CA VAL A 117 24.17 -3.39 7.31
C VAL A 117 24.87 -2.04 7.06
N SER A 118 24.67 -1.44 5.88
CA SER A 118 25.07 -0.07 5.54
C SER A 118 24.06 0.49 4.55
N LEU A 119 23.72 1.78 4.65
CA LEU A 119 22.75 2.43 3.77
C LEU A 119 23.33 3.72 3.19
N ASN A 120 23.37 3.78 1.86
CA ASN A 120 23.43 5.03 1.10
C ASN A 120 21.99 5.46 0.77
N PRO A 121 21.51 6.64 1.20
CA PRO A 121 20.15 7.10 0.94
C PRO A 121 19.77 7.21 -0.55
N GLU A 122 20.76 7.27 -1.44
CA GLU A 122 20.54 7.33 -2.90
C GLU A 122 20.30 5.95 -3.53
N VAL A 123 20.42 4.86 -2.75
CA VAL A 123 20.29 3.48 -3.23
C VAL A 123 19.28 2.74 -2.38
N ASP A 124 18.09 2.48 -2.92
CA ASP A 124 17.11 1.62 -2.25
C ASP A 124 17.65 0.19 -2.12
N PRO A 125 17.58 -0.44 -0.94
CA PRO A 125 18.14 -1.77 -0.70
C PRO A 125 17.32 -2.94 -1.27
N GLU A 126 16.13 -2.74 -1.86
CA GLU A 126 15.27 -3.82 -2.36
C GLU A 126 15.91 -4.63 -3.47
N ILE A 127 16.43 -3.97 -4.52
CA ILE A 127 17.11 -4.67 -5.61
C ILE A 127 18.43 -5.31 -5.15
N PRO A 128 19.29 -4.62 -4.38
CA PRO A 128 20.44 -5.27 -3.74
C PRO A 128 20.07 -6.50 -2.92
N ALA A 129 18.97 -6.48 -2.15
CA ALA A 129 18.51 -7.63 -1.37
C ALA A 129 18.14 -8.82 -2.24
N LEU A 130 17.43 -8.59 -3.36
CA LEU A 130 17.02 -9.64 -4.28
C LEU A 130 18.22 -10.23 -5.02
N LEU A 131 19.12 -9.40 -5.53
CA LEU A 131 20.37 -9.84 -6.17
C LEU A 131 21.27 -10.61 -5.19
N GLY A 132 21.37 -10.12 -3.95
CA GLY A 132 22.12 -10.79 -2.87
C GLY A 132 21.52 -12.15 -2.52
N ALA A 133 20.19 -12.30 -2.47
CA ALA A 133 19.52 -13.57 -2.23
C ALA A 133 19.77 -14.55 -3.38
N SER A 134 19.68 -14.08 -4.63
CA SER A 134 20.01 -14.87 -5.81
C SER A 134 21.46 -15.35 -5.80
N ALA A 135 22.41 -14.47 -5.50
CA ALA A 135 23.83 -14.79 -5.41
C ALA A 135 24.12 -15.79 -4.27
N ALA A 136 23.50 -15.60 -3.08
CA ALA A 136 23.67 -16.50 -1.94
C ALA A 136 23.11 -17.91 -2.25
N LEU A 137 21.99 -18.02 -2.94
CA LEU A 137 21.46 -19.29 -3.44
C LEU A 137 22.38 -19.92 -4.47
N ALA A 138 22.92 -19.15 -5.41
CA ALA A 138 23.82 -19.64 -6.44
C ALA A 138 25.11 -20.25 -5.88
N VAL A 139 25.60 -19.76 -4.72
CA VAL A 139 26.79 -20.29 -4.05
C VAL A 139 26.49 -21.32 -2.95
N SER A 140 25.20 -21.57 -2.62
CA SER A 140 24.80 -22.46 -1.53
C SER A 140 24.88 -23.95 -1.84
N GLY A 141 24.87 -24.31 -3.12
CA GLY A 141 24.77 -25.71 -3.57
C GLY A 141 23.37 -26.31 -3.48
N LEU A 142 22.35 -25.55 -3.05
CA LEU A 142 20.96 -26.00 -3.05
C LEU A 142 20.45 -26.17 -4.49
N PRO A 143 19.41 -27.02 -4.74
CA PRO A 143 18.86 -27.26 -6.08
C PRO A 143 18.00 -26.07 -6.53
N PHE A 144 18.65 -24.98 -6.86
CA PHE A 144 18.05 -23.73 -7.29
C PHE A 144 18.31 -23.48 -8.77
N ASN A 145 17.26 -23.39 -9.57
CA ASN A 145 17.31 -23.22 -11.03
C ASN A 145 17.42 -21.73 -11.45
N GLY A 146 18.14 -20.94 -10.66
CA GLY A 146 18.48 -19.54 -10.96
C GLY A 146 19.77 -19.42 -11.79
N PRO A 147 20.41 -18.23 -11.74
CA PRO A 147 20.10 -17.10 -10.87
C PRO A 147 18.93 -16.24 -11.32
N VAL A 148 18.44 -15.43 -10.39
CA VAL A 148 17.44 -14.38 -10.60
C VAL A 148 18.12 -13.03 -10.69
N GLY A 149 17.79 -12.26 -11.72
CA GLY A 149 18.07 -10.84 -11.78
C GLY A 149 16.84 -10.03 -11.36
N ALA A 150 17.05 -8.76 -11.05
CA ALA A 150 15.99 -7.83 -10.74
C ALA A 150 16.36 -6.39 -11.10
N ALA A 151 15.36 -5.59 -11.42
CA ALA A 151 15.50 -4.16 -11.69
C ALA A 151 14.29 -3.39 -11.20
N THR A 152 14.49 -2.17 -10.73
CA THR A 152 13.44 -1.15 -10.64
C THR A 152 13.46 -0.33 -11.91
N VAL A 153 12.29 -0.12 -12.53
CA VAL A 153 12.11 0.68 -13.73
C VAL A 153 11.24 1.88 -13.40
N GLY A 154 11.79 3.08 -13.58
CA GLY A 154 11.05 4.33 -13.60
C GLY A 154 10.62 4.71 -15.02
N TYR A 155 9.71 5.68 -15.15
CA TYR A 155 9.30 6.25 -16.43
C TYR A 155 9.04 7.74 -16.29
N LYS A 156 9.74 8.54 -17.08
CA LYS A 156 9.61 9.99 -17.09
C LYS A 156 9.89 10.53 -18.48
N ASP A 157 9.11 11.48 -18.95
CA ASP A 157 9.28 12.18 -20.24
C ASP A 157 9.40 11.22 -21.44
N GLY A 158 8.74 10.08 -21.39
CA GLY A 158 8.75 9.08 -22.46
C GLY A 158 9.92 8.10 -22.41
N GLU A 159 10.76 8.15 -21.38
CA GLU A 159 11.95 7.30 -21.25
C GLU A 159 11.90 6.42 -20.00
N TYR A 160 12.40 5.18 -20.13
CA TYR A 160 12.57 4.25 -19.01
C TYR A 160 13.89 4.56 -18.28
N ILE A 161 13.87 4.48 -16.96
CA ILE A 161 15.01 4.74 -16.09
C ILE A 161 15.31 3.46 -15.29
N LEU A 162 16.55 2.97 -15.39
CA LEU A 162 17.01 1.79 -14.65
C LEU A 162 17.43 2.18 -13.24
N ASN A 163 16.89 1.49 -12.23
CA ASN A 163 17.22 1.64 -10.81
C ASN A 163 17.32 3.12 -10.37
N PRO A 164 16.24 3.92 -10.58
CA PRO A 164 16.25 5.32 -10.23
C PRO A 164 16.52 5.54 -8.74
N THR A 165 17.09 6.69 -8.39
CA THR A 165 17.24 7.11 -7.00
C THR A 165 15.85 7.33 -6.36
N PRO A 166 15.73 7.27 -5.01
CA PRO A 166 14.47 7.62 -4.33
C PRO A 166 13.96 9.02 -4.67
N ALA A 167 14.86 9.97 -4.95
CA ALA A 167 14.47 11.30 -5.39
C ALA A 167 13.89 11.29 -6.82
N ALA A 168 14.50 10.56 -7.75
CA ALA A 168 14.01 10.42 -9.12
C ALA A 168 12.66 9.66 -9.18
N LEU A 169 12.44 8.68 -8.31
CA LEU A 169 11.15 7.97 -8.22
C LEU A 169 9.98 8.89 -7.86
N LYS A 170 10.19 9.91 -7.03
CA LYS A 170 9.14 10.89 -6.68
C LYS A 170 8.64 11.70 -7.88
N GLU A 171 9.46 11.84 -8.91
CA GLU A 171 9.13 12.54 -10.15
C GLU A 171 8.73 11.57 -11.29
N SER A 172 8.80 10.28 -11.04
CA SER A 172 8.49 9.22 -12.01
C SER A 172 6.99 8.92 -12.04
N GLN A 173 6.46 8.67 -13.23
CA GLN A 173 5.09 8.17 -13.43
C GLN A 173 4.98 6.66 -13.21
N LEU A 174 6.10 5.97 -12.98
CA LEU A 174 6.17 4.53 -12.80
C LEU A 174 7.19 4.17 -11.73
N GLU A 175 6.81 3.28 -10.85
CA GLU A 175 7.72 2.47 -10.04
C GLU A 175 7.38 1.01 -10.31
N LEU A 176 8.22 0.32 -11.09
CA LEU A 176 8.01 -1.07 -11.48
C LEU A 176 9.22 -1.88 -11.09
N VAL A 177 9.00 -2.92 -10.28
CA VAL A 177 10.00 -3.94 -9.99
C VAL A 177 9.73 -5.14 -10.86
N VAL A 178 10.74 -5.58 -11.59
CA VAL A 178 10.72 -6.80 -12.38
C VAL A 178 11.85 -7.72 -11.96
N ALA A 179 11.55 -9.02 -11.83
CA ALA A 179 12.54 -10.04 -11.51
C ALA A 179 12.34 -11.25 -12.42
N GLY A 180 13.43 -11.91 -12.75
CA GLY A 180 13.39 -13.09 -13.65
C GLY A 180 14.72 -13.75 -13.83
N THR A 181 14.71 -14.83 -14.62
CA THR A 181 15.90 -15.55 -15.08
C THR A 181 16.43 -14.97 -16.39
N ALA A 182 17.48 -15.58 -16.93
CA ALA A 182 18.02 -15.20 -18.25
C ALA A 182 16.96 -15.28 -19.35
N HIS A 183 16.00 -16.17 -19.24
CA HIS A 183 15.04 -16.49 -20.30
C HIS A 183 13.61 -16.01 -20.00
N ALA A 184 13.29 -15.73 -18.74
CA ALA A 184 11.92 -15.55 -18.30
C ALA A 184 11.75 -14.43 -17.28
N VAL A 185 10.71 -13.62 -17.45
CA VAL A 185 10.13 -12.79 -16.37
C VAL A 185 9.35 -13.71 -15.44
N LEU A 186 9.58 -13.59 -14.12
CA LEU A 186 8.92 -14.39 -13.09
C LEU A 186 8.01 -13.56 -12.20
N MET A 187 8.36 -12.30 -11.96
CA MET A 187 7.61 -11.44 -11.07
C MET A 187 7.65 -9.99 -11.56
N VAL A 188 6.49 -9.36 -11.50
CA VAL A 188 6.35 -7.91 -11.71
C VAL A 188 5.48 -7.34 -10.60
N GLU A 189 5.84 -6.17 -10.11
CA GLU A 189 5.05 -5.40 -9.17
C GLU A 189 5.21 -3.91 -9.45
N SER A 190 4.10 -3.15 -9.57
CA SER A 190 4.19 -1.75 -9.96
C SER A 190 3.14 -0.86 -9.34
N GLU A 191 3.49 0.42 -9.26
CA GLU A 191 2.61 1.57 -9.09
C GLU A 191 2.82 2.49 -10.29
N ALA A 192 1.73 2.95 -10.91
CA ALA A 192 1.77 3.72 -12.14
C ALA A 192 0.75 4.87 -12.13
N ASP A 193 1.07 5.97 -12.80
CA ASP A 193 0.18 7.12 -12.96
C ASP A 193 -0.57 7.05 -14.29
N ASN A 194 -1.58 6.17 -14.35
CA ASN A 194 -2.45 5.98 -15.51
C ASN A 194 -1.69 5.73 -16.83
N LEU A 195 -0.71 4.84 -16.81
CA LEU A 195 0.08 4.50 -17.98
C LEU A 195 -0.62 3.47 -18.88
N SER A 196 -0.34 3.55 -20.19
CA SER A 196 -0.89 2.60 -21.17
C SER A 196 -0.32 1.21 -21.01
N GLU A 197 -1.04 0.20 -21.49
CA GLU A 197 -0.61 -1.19 -21.52
C GLU A 197 0.72 -1.36 -22.27
N GLU A 198 0.93 -0.58 -23.34
CA GLU A 198 2.16 -0.59 -24.14
C GLU A 198 3.37 -0.08 -23.33
N VAL A 199 3.21 1.02 -22.58
CA VAL A 199 4.27 1.57 -21.71
C VAL A 199 4.59 0.57 -20.60
N MET A 200 3.59 -0.04 -19.98
CA MET A 200 3.80 -1.04 -18.94
C MET A 200 4.53 -2.27 -19.45
N LEU A 201 4.14 -2.81 -20.60
CA LEU A 201 4.83 -3.94 -21.25
C LEU A 201 6.27 -3.57 -21.59
N GLY A 202 6.48 -2.39 -22.17
CA GLY A 202 7.82 -1.88 -22.49
C GLY A 202 8.72 -1.77 -21.26
N ALA A 203 8.19 -1.33 -20.11
CA ALA A 203 8.93 -1.28 -18.86
C ALA A 203 9.37 -2.66 -18.36
N VAL A 204 8.49 -3.66 -18.44
CA VAL A 204 8.82 -5.05 -18.07
C VAL A 204 9.94 -5.58 -18.94
N LEU A 205 9.84 -5.40 -20.26
CA LEU A 205 10.85 -5.88 -21.21
C LEU A 205 12.19 -5.15 -21.04
N PHE A 206 12.15 -3.83 -20.82
CA PHE A 206 13.34 -3.03 -20.54
C PHE A 206 14.06 -3.54 -19.29
N GLY A 207 13.35 -3.69 -18.17
CA GLY A 207 13.94 -4.19 -16.93
C GLY A 207 14.51 -5.59 -17.07
N HIS A 208 13.81 -6.50 -17.76
CA HIS A 208 14.30 -7.86 -18.03
C HIS A 208 15.58 -7.85 -18.88
N GLN A 209 15.67 -6.99 -19.88
CA GLN A 209 16.88 -6.84 -20.69
C GLN A 209 18.05 -6.30 -19.87
N GLN A 210 17.81 -5.28 -19.04
CA GLN A 210 18.85 -4.65 -18.23
C GLN A 210 19.41 -5.58 -17.14
N MET A 211 18.58 -6.41 -16.52
CA MET A 211 19.02 -7.32 -15.45
C MET A 211 19.94 -8.45 -15.91
N GLN A 212 20.07 -8.70 -17.23
CA GLN A 212 20.95 -9.76 -17.77
C GLN A 212 22.41 -9.60 -17.33
N VAL A 213 22.86 -8.35 -17.15
CA VAL A 213 24.21 -8.07 -16.65
C VAL A 213 24.41 -8.64 -15.25
N ALA A 214 23.43 -8.47 -14.36
CA ALA A 214 23.48 -9.01 -13.00
C ALA A 214 23.42 -10.55 -13.00
N ILE A 215 22.57 -11.14 -13.83
CA ILE A 215 22.47 -12.60 -13.96
C ILE A 215 23.79 -13.21 -14.39
N ASN A 216 24.43 -12.64 -15.42
CA ASN A 216 25.73 -13.11 -15.91
C ASN A 216 26.81 -12.97 -14.83
N ALA A 217 26.85 -11.84 -14.12
CA ALA A 217 27.81 -11.61 -13.06
C ALA A 217 27.64 -12.61 -11.90
N ILE A 218 26.39 -12.94 -11.51
CA ILE A 218 26.12 -13.94 -10.46
C ILE A 218 26.55 -15.33 -10.92
N ASN A 219 26.32 -15.71 -12.18
CA ASN A 219 26.80 -16.99 -12.73
C ASN A 219 28.33 -17.09 -12.67
N GLU A 220 29.05 -16.06 -13.09
CA GLU A 220 30.51 -16.02 -13.03
C GLU A 220 31.03 -16.06 -11.58
N PHE A 221 30.34 -15.37 -10.68
CA PHE A 221 30.66 -15.36 -9.24
C PHE A 221 30.46 -16.75 -8.62
N ALA A 222 29.36 -17.44 -8.90
CA ALA A 222 29.10 -18.79 -8.41
C ALA A 222 30.11 -19.81 -8.97
N ALA A 223 30.46 -19.69 -10.23
CA ALA A 223 31.50 -20.53 -10.86
C ALA A 223 32.88 -20.33 -10.19
N ALA A 224 33.25 -19.07 -9.89
CA ALA A 224 34.50 -18.75 -9.20
C ALA A 224 34.50 -19.28 -7.75
N ALA A 225 33.34 -19.32 -7.09
CA ALA A 225 33.18 -19.87 -5.76
C ALA A 225 33.29 -21.41 -5.73
N GLY A 226 33.26 -22.08 -6.89
CA GLY A 226 33.35 -23.54 -6.98
C GLY A 226 32.10 -24.25 -6.41
N ALA A 227 30.97 -23.54 -6.37
CA ALA A 227 29.71 -24.08 -5.86
C ALA A 227 29.23 -25.23 -6.78
N GLY A 228 29.23 -26.44 -6.23
CA GLY A 228 28.56 -27.56 -6.89
C GLY A 228 27.08 -27.54 -6.55
N VAL A 229 26.21 -27.66 -7.56
CA VAL A 229 24.77 -27.84 -7.31
C VAL A 229 24.52 -29.27 -6.86
N VAL A 230 23.81 -29.45 -5.75
CA VAL A 230 23.34 -30.78 -5.33
C VAL A 230 22.23 -31.20 -6.30
N GLU A 231 22.48 -32.27 -7.03
CA GLU A 231 21.47 -32.84 -7.90
C GLU A 231 20.34 -33.42 -7.04
N TRP A 232 19.15 -32.82 -7.14
CA TRP A 232 17.96 -33.34 -6.49
C TRP A 232 17.13 -34.11 -7.52
N VAL A 233 16.78 -35.33 -7.17
CA VAL A 233 15.95 -36.19 -8.02
C VAL A 233 14.59 -36.36 -7.34
N ALA A 234 13.53 -36.05 -8.08
CA ALA A 234 12.16 -36.27 -7.60
C ALA A 234 11.92 -37.77 -7.34
N PRO A 235 11.20 -38.15 -6.28
CA PRO A 235 10.79 -39.54 -6.07
C PRO A 235 10.00 -40.06 -7.27
N GLU A 236 10.31 -41.29 -7.70
CA GLU A 236 9.57 -41.92 -8.81
C GLU A 236 8.11 -42.20 -8.36
N VAL A 237 7.15 -41.77 -9.18
CA VAL A 237 5.73 -42.08 -8.97
C VAL A 237 5.47 -43.54 -9.32
N ASN A 238 4.88 -44.29 -8.38
CA ASN A 238 4.51 -45.69 -8.63
C ASN A 238 3.45 -45.77 -9.72
N ALA A 239 3.81 -46.36 -10.86
CA ALA A 239 2.95 -46.44 -12.05
C ALA A 239 1.70 -47.29 -11.84
N GLU A 240 1.77 -48.35 -11.00
CA GLU A 240 0.62 -49.19 -10.66
C GLU A 240 -0.36 -48.44 -9.78
N LEU A 241 0.15 -47.75 -8.75
CA LEU A 241 -0.64 -46.90 -7.90
C LEU A 241 -1.34 -45.78 -8.70
N LYS A 242 -0.62 -45.13 -9.61
CA LYS A 242 -1.19 -44.11 -10.50
C LYS A 242 -2.37 -44.64 -11.32
N LYS A 243 -2.28 -45.85 -11.88
CA LYS A 243 -3.39 -46.48 -12.62
C LYS A 243 -4.57 -46.78 -11.72
N LEU A 244 -4.34 -47.30 -10.52
CA LEU A 244 -5.39 -47.61 -9.55
C LEU A 244 -6.12 -46.36 -9.12
N VAL A 245 -5.42 -45.33 -8.70
CA VAL A 245 -6.02 -44.06 -8.25
C VAL A 245 -6.80 -43.41 -9.40
N THR A 246 -6.21 -43.34 -10.60
CA THR A 246 -6.87 -42.75 -11.78
C THR A 246 -8.19 -43.44 -12.08
N ALA A 247 -8.21 -44.77 -12.10
CA ALA A 247 -9.42 -45.56 -12.38
C ALA A 247 -10.53 -45.33 -11.37
N GLU A 248 -10.19 -45.08 -10.10
CA GLU A 248 -11.17 -44.86 -9.03
C GLU A 248 -11.76 -43.46 -9.01
N VAL A 249 -10.98 -42.42 -9.36
CA VAL A 249 -11.40 -41.02 -9.07
C VAL A 249 -11.66 -40.19 -10.33
N GLU A 250 -11.13 -40.52 -11.50
CA GLU A 250 -11.17 -39.64 -12.68
C GLU A 250 -12.57 -39.20 -13.07
N ALA A 251 -13.54 -40.12 -13.10
CA ALA A 251 -14.92 -39.79 -13.46
C ALA A 251 -15.59 -38.88 -12.43
N GLY A 252 -15.34 -39.14 -11.13
CA GLY A 252 -15.86 -38.33 -10.03
C GLY A 252 -15.27 -36.92 -10.02
N ILE A 253 -13.96 -36.79 -10.21
CA ILE A 253 -13.28 -35.51 -10.28
C ILE A 253 -13.77 -34.68 -11.48
N LYS A 254 -13.91 -35.30 -12.67
CA LYS A 254 -14.48 -34.63 -13.85
C LYS A 254 -15.88 -34.10 -13.58
N ALA A 255 -16.72 -34.88 -12.90
CA ALA A 255 -18.07 -34.45 -12.54
C ALA A 255 -18.07 -33.31 -11.49
N ALA A 256 -17.22 -33.41 -10.47
CA ALA A 256 -17.11 -32.39 -9.42
C ALA A 256 -16.65 -31.03 -10.00
N TYR A 257 -15.71 -31.01 -10.94
CA TYR A 257 -15.24 -29.79 -11.60
C TYR A 257 -16.25 -29.20 -12.61
N GLN A 258 -17.43 -29.77 -12.77
CA GLN A 258 -18.55 -29.16 -13.48
C GLN A 258 -19.52 -28.43 -12.56
N VAL A 259 -19.31 -28.52 -11.24
CA VAL A 259 -20.12 -27.82 -10.22
C VAL A 259 -19.59 -26.40 -10.06
N ALA A 260 -20.40 -25.41 -10.42
CA ALA A 260 -20.03 -23.99 -10.35
C ALA A 260 -19.84 -23.49 -8.92
N GLU A 261 -20.70 -23.91 -7.97
CA GLU A 261 -20.67 -23.48 -6.57
C GLU A 261 -19.44 -24.04 -5.84
N LYS A 262 -18.61 -23.13 -5.31
CA LYS A 262 -17.32 -23.47 -4.68
C LYS A 262 -17.43 -24.47 -3.54
N LEU A 263 -18.29 -24.21 -2.56
CA LEU A 263 -18.38 -25.04 -1.35
C LEU A 263 -18.91 -26.44 -1.67
N VAL A 264 -19.88 -26.55 -2.57
CA VAL A 264 -20.42 -27.83 -3.03
C VAL A 264 -19.35 -28.61 -3.78
N ARG A 265 -18.64 -27.98 -4.68
CA ARG A 265 -17.51 -28.59 -5.43
C ARG A 265 -16.43 -29.10 -4.48
N GLN A 266 -16.01 -28.28 -3.51
CA GLN A 266 -14.96 -28.65 -2.57
C GLN A 266 -15.36 -29.82 -1.67
N GLU A 267 -16.63 -29.90 -1.23
CA GLU A 267 -17.10 -31.02 -0.42
C GLU A 267 -17.13 -32.31 -1.24
N GLN A 268 -17.61 -32.28 -2.49
CA GLN A 268 -17.56 -33.44 -3.40
C GLN A 268 -16.14 -33.93 -3.65
N LEU A 269 -15.19 -33.00 -3.94
CA LEU A 269 -13.79 -33.36 -4.13
C LEU A 269 -13.18 -33.96 -2.86
N LYS A 270 -13.50 -33.44 -1.70
CA LYS A 270 -13.04 -33.93 -0.40
C LYS A 270 -13.55 -35.34 -0.13
N GLU A 271 -14.85 -35.61 -0.39
CA GLU A 271 -15.43 -36.96 -0.26
C GLU A 271 -14.72 -37.95 -1.18
N ILE A 272 -14.52 -37.60 -2.45
CA ILE A 272 -13.81 -38.45 -3.43
C ILE A 272 -12.40 -38.75 -2.96
N ARG A 273 -11.63 -37.73 -2.58
CA ARG A 273 -10.24 -37.87 -2.10
C ARG A 273 -10.15 -38.78 -0.88
N ASN A 274 -11.01 -38.56 0.13
CA ASN A 274 -10.97 -39.32 1.35
C ASN A 274 -11.38 -40.79 1.14
N ALA A 275 -12.41 -41.05 0.33
CA ALA A 275 -12.86 -42.43 0.04
C ALA A 275 -11.75 -43.29 -0.60
N VAL A 276 -10.97 -42.70 -1.54
CA VAL A 276 -9.86 -43.42 -2.18
C VAL A 276 -8.69 -43.60 -1.23
N VAL A 277 -8.35 -42.58 -0.47
CA VAL A 277 -7.27 -42.66 0.54
C VAL A 277 -7.60 -43.77 1.54
N GLU A 278 -8.79 -43.79 2.13
CA GLU A 278 -9.22 -44.83 3.06
C GLU A 278 -9.13 -46.22 2.44
N LYS A 279 -9.60 -46.37 1.21
CA LYS A 279 -9.61 -47.65 0.48
C LYS A 279 -8.20 -48.19 0.25
N LEU A 280 -7.28 -47.34 -0.19
CA LEU A 280 -5.92 -47.77 -0.62
C LEU A 280 -4.93 -47.85 0.55
N VAL A 281 -5.06 -46.99 1.56
CA VAL A 281 -4.22 -47.03 2.77
C VAL A 281 -4.57 -48.24 3.66
N ALA A 282 -5.84 -48.68 3.68
CA ALA A 282 -6.26 -49.84 4.46
C ALA A 282 -5.48 -51.14 4.12
N ASN A 283 -4.95 -51.27 2.92
CA ASN A 283 -4.15 -52.40 2.51
C ASN A 283 -2.69 -52.36 2.98
N GLY A 284 -2.23 -51.20 3.54
CA GLY A 284 -0.89 -51.05 4.08
C GLY A 284 0.26 -51.00 3.02
N GLU A 285 -0.08 -50.97 1.73
CA GLU A 285 0.90 -51.00 0.62
C GLU A 285 1.35 -49.61 0.18
N TYR A 286 0.50 -48.57 0.39
CA TYR A 286 0.74 -47.23 -0.15
C TYR A 286 0.62 -46.14 0.93
N ALA A 287 1.49 -45.11 0.80
CA ALA A 287 1.43 -43.96 1.67
C ALA A 287 0.30 -42.99 1.24
N GLU A 288 -0.36 -42.36 2.21
CA GLU A 288 -1.39 -41.36 1.95
C GLU A 288 -0.89 -40.19 1.10
N SER A 289 0.35 -39.72 1.34
CA SER A 289 0.98 -38.64 0.57
C SER A 289 1.08 -38.97 -0.93
N ASP A 290 1.42 -40.23 -1.27
CA ASP A 290 1.57 -40.62 -2.67
C ASP A 290 0.21 -40.67 -3.39
N ILE A 291 -0.83 -41.13 -2.69
CA ILE A 291 -2.19 -41.16 -3.22
C ILE A 291 -2.70 -39.74 -3.45
N ARG A 292 -2.53 -38.86 -2.48
CA ARG A 292 -2.95 -37.45 -2.57
C ARG A 292 -2.20 -36.71 -3.70
N GLY A 293 -0.90 -36.90 -3.82
CA GLY A 293 -0.11 -36.30 -4.90
C GLY A 293 -0.57 -36.75 -6.30
N ILE A 294 -0.94 -38.01 -6.47
CA ILE A 294 -1.50 -38.50 -7.75
C ILE A 294 -2.86 -37.87 -8.05
N ILE A 295 -3.73 -37.73 -7.03
CA ILE A 295 -5.05 -37.08 -7.19
C ILE A 295 -4.87 -35.62 -7.59
N GLU A 296 -4.01 -34.89 -6.92
CA GLU A 296 -3.70 -33.47 -7.21
C GLU A 296 -3.20 -33.28 -8.66
N HIS A 297 -2.26 -34.13 -9.11
CA HIS A 297 -1.79 -34.10 -10.48
C HIS A 297 -2.90 -34.44 -11.51
N LEU A 298 -3.82 -35.32 -11.15
CA LEU A 298 -4.95 -35.67 -12.01
C LEU A 298 -5.94 -34.52 -12.10
N GLU A 299 -6.28 -33.87 -10.98
CA GLU A 299 -7.11 -32.66 -10.93
C GLU A 299 -6.51 -31.55 -11.80
N TYR A 300 -5.21 -31.27 -11.61
CA TYR A 300 -4.45 -30.33 -12.42
C TYR A 300 -4.61 -30.62 -13.93
N SER A 301 -4.40 -31.87 -14.34
CA SER A 301 -4.51 -32.28 -15.75
C SER A 301 -5.94 -32.15 -16.30
N ILE A 302 -6.96 -32.55 -15.52
CA ILE A 302 -8.36 -32.51 -15.95
C ILE A 302 -8.82 -31.06 -16.19
N VAL A 303 -8.56 -30.17 -15.27
CA VAL A 303 -9.02 -28.77 -15.37
C VAL A 303 -8.30 -28.06 -16.51
N ARG A 304 -6.99 -28.21 -16.63
CA ARG A 304 -6.18 -27.58 -17.68
C ARG A 304 -6.58 -28.06 -19.08
N ASN A 305 -6.79 -29.36 -19.24
CA ASN A 305 -7.26 -29.91 -20.50
C ASN A 305 -8.65 -29.42 -20.90
N ALA A 306 -9.58 -29.31 -19.96
CA ALA A 306 -10.91 -28.78 -20.23
C ALA A 306 -10.82 -27.29 -20.71
N ILE A 307 -9.97 -26.49 -20.09
CA ILE A 307 -9.78 -25.09 -20.48
C ILE A 307 -9.12 -24.97 -21.85
N LEU A 308 -8.00 -25.68 -22.10
CA LEU A 308 -7.23 -25.57 -23.34
C LEU A 308 -7.92 -26.17 -24.55
N ASN A 309 -8.52 -27.35 -24.40
CA ASN A 309 -9.02 -28.14 -25.52
C ASN A 309 -10.53 -27.97 -25.75
N GLU A 310 -11.30 -27.66 -24.68
CA GLU A 310 -12.74 -27.55 -24.76
C GLU A 310 -13.23 -26.10 -24.57
N GLY A 311 -12.35 -25.18 -24.15
CA GLY A 311 -12.70 -23.80 -23.81
C GLY A 311 -13.65 -23.69 -22.61
N LYS A 312 -13.70 -24.72 -21.74
CA LYS A 312 -14.60 -24.78 -20.60
C LYS A 312 -13.88 -24.47 -19.31
N ARG A 313 -14.36 -23.47 -18.62
CA ARG A 313 -13.94 -23.12 -17.25
C ARG A 313 -14.74 -23.91 -16.20
N ILE A 314 -14.24 -23.93 -14.99
CA ILE A 314 -14.85 -24.65 -13.84
C ILE A 314 -16.33 -24.25 -13.61
N ASP A 315 -16.64 -22.96 -13.78
CA ASP A 315 -18.01 -22.42 -13.64
C ASP A 315 -18.79 -22.32 -14.96
N GLY A 316 -18.26 -22.85 -16.04
CA GLY A 316 -18.89 -22.86 -17.37
C GLY A 316 -18.77 -21.58 -18.16
N ARG A 317 -18.11 -20.53 -17.66
CA ARG A 317 -17.87 -19.28 -18.40
C ARG A 317 -16.94 -19.47 -19.58
N GLU A 318 -17.06 -18.59 -20.57
CA GLU A 318 -16.05 -18.39 -21.61
C GLU A 318 -14.78 -17.75 -21.00
N LEU A 319 -13.65 -17.84 -21.71
CA LEU A 319 -12.33 -17.46 -21.20
C LEU A 319 -12.22 -15.99 -20.81
N ASP A 320 -12.92 -15.10 -21.52
CA ASP A 320 -12.89 -13.64 -21.35
C ASP A 320 -14.03 -13.08 -20.46
N LYS A 321 -14.93 -13.94 -20.00
CA LYS A 321 -16.12 -13.50 -19.24
C LYS A 321 -15.81 -13.25 -17.77
N ILE A 322 -16.45 -12.22 -17.25
CA ILE A 322 -16.38 -11.80 -15.85
C ILE A 322 -17.67 -12.24 -15.15
N ARG A 323 -17.56 -12.68 -13.91
CA ARG A 323 -18.70 -13.05 -13.06
C ARG A 323 -19.63 -11.85 -12.84
N PRO A 324 -20.92 -12.07 -12.57
CA PRO A 324 -21.86 -11.01 -12.25
C PRO A 324 -21.36 -10.08 -11.15
N ILE A 325 -21.55 -8.78 -11.34
CA ILE A 325 -21.12 -7.75 -10.38
C ILE A 325 -22.36 -7.08 -9.79
N THR A 326 -22.37 -6.94 -8.47
CA THR A 326 -23.35 -6.12 -7.74
C THR A 326 -22.61 -5.12 -6.86
N VAL A 327 -23.13 -3.90 -6.82
CA VAL A 327 -22.53 -2.80 -6.07
C VAL A 327 -23.60 -2.11 -5.23
N ARG A 328 -23.26 -1.82 -3.98
CA ARG A 328 -24.04 -0.96 -3.09
C ARG A 328 -23.12 0.06 -2.46
N THR A 329 -23.53 1.32 -2.42
CA THR A 329 -22.83 2.42 -1.76
C THR A 329 -23.63 2.95 -0.59
N GLY A 330 -22.98 3.60 0.39
CA GLY A 330 -23.65 4.12 1.57
C GLY A 330 -24.25 3.03 2.46
N VAL A 331 -23.63 1.84 2.52
CA VAL A 331 -24.17 0.68 3.23
C VAL A 331 -24.09 0.78 4.76
N LEU A 332 -23.17 1.60 5.27
CA LEU A 332 -22.97 1.82 6.70
C LEU A 332 -23.37 3.24 7.09
N PRO A 333 -24.38 3.42 7.96
CA PRO A 333 -25.05 4.72 8.12
C PRO A 333 -24.21 5.81 8.83
N ARG A 334 -23.18 5.44 9.56
CA ARG A 334 -22.37 6.39 10.37
C ARG A 334 -20.94 6.53 9.91
N THR A 335 -20.54 5.84 8.85
CA THR A 335 -19.21 5.96 8.27
C THR A 335 -19.13 7.16 7.32
N HIS A 336 -17.92 7.59 6.99
CA HIS A 336 -17.76 8.73 6.08
C HIS A 336 -18.02 8.37 4.63
N GLY A 337 -17.69 7.13 4.22
CA GLY A 337 -18.06 6.52 2.96
C GLY A 337 -17.96 5.01 3.06
N SER A 338 -18.83 4.28 2.36
CA SER A 338 -18.81 2.83 2.38
C SER A 338 -19.37 2.23 1.10
N ALA A 339 -18.81 1.09 0.69
CA ALA A 339 -19.27 0.33 -0.46
C ALA A 339 -19.21 -1.16 -0.19
N LEU A 340 -20.18 -1.88 -0.71
CA LEU A 340 -20.18 -3.33 -0.80
C LEU A 340 -20.04 -3.70 -2.27
N PHE A 341 -18.89 -4.25 -2.63
CA PHE A 341 -18.60 -4.74 -3.97
C PHE A 341 -18.63 -6.26 -3.98
N THR A 342 -19.43 -6.83 -4.86
CA THR A 342 -19.56 -8.28 -5.02
C THR A 342 -19.34 -8.67 -6.47
N ARG A 343 -18.46 -9.65 -6.71
CA ARG A 343 -18.17 -10.24 -8.01
C ARG A 343 -18.27 -11.76 -7.89
N GLY A 344 -19.39 -12.34 -8.33
CA GLY A 344 -19.70 -13.73 -8.07
C GLY A 344 -19.63 -14.06 -6.58
N GLU A 345 -18.80 -15.04 -6.20
CA GLU A 345 -18.54 -15.46 -4.82
C GLU A 345 -17.34 -14.75 -4.19
N THR A 346 -17.09 -13.49 -4.55
CA THR A 346 -16.05 -12.63 -3.94
C THR A 346 -16.67 -11.30 -3.56
N GLN A 347 -16.58 -10.95 -2.28
CA GLN A 347 -17.22 -9.76 -1.73
C GLN A 347 -16.30 -9.01 -0.78
N ALA A 348 -16.26 -7.69 -0.91
CA ALA A 348 -15.54 -6.78 -0.05
C ALA A 348 -16.45 -5.66 0.45
N LEU A 349 -16.52 -5.49 1.77
CA LEU A 349 -17.10 -4.33 2.42
C LEU A 349 -15.98 -3.33 2.69
N VAL A 350 -16.00 -2.21 1.99
CA VAL A 350 -14.93 -1.21 2.05
C VAL A 350 -15.44 0.08 2.66
N VAL A 351 -14.66 0.62 3.58
CA VAL A 351 -15.00 1.81 4.36
C VAL A 351 -13.91 2.86 4.22
N ALA A 352 -14.28 4.07 3.86
CA ALA A 352 -13.39 5.23 3.85
C ALA A 352 -13.66 6.12 5.06
N THR A 353 -12.58 6.54 5.73
CA THR A 353 -12.61 7.46 6.87
C THR A 353 -11.70 8.64 6.56
N LEU A 354 -12.22 9.84 6.78
CA LEU A 354 -11.50 11.11 6.61
C LEU A 354 -11.07 11.64 7.97
N GLY A 355 -9.82 12.02 8.08
CA GLY A 355 -9.23 12.60 9.27
C GLY A 355 -8.44 13.87 8.97
N THR A 356 -7.77 14.41 9.97
CA THR A 356 -6.92 15.59 9.89
C THR A 356 -5.46 15.21 9.58
N GLN A 357 -4.60 16.19 9.38
CA GLN A 357 -3.15 15.93 9.21
C GLN A 357 -2.50 15.26 10.44
N ARG A 358 -3.10 15.38 11.62
CA ARG A 358 -2.61 14.73 12.86
C ARG A 358 -2.79 13.22 12.83
N ASP A 359 -3.76 12.75 12.04
CA ASP A 359 -4.10 11.34 11.90
C ASP A 359 -3.21 10.63 10.86
N ALA A 360 -2.33 11.38 10.16
CA ALA A 360 -1.40 10.80 9.19
C ALA A 360 -0.44 9.83 9.87
N GLN A 361 -0.21 8.69 9.23
CA GLN A 361 0.71 7.68 9.73
C GLN A 361 2.14 8.19 9.70
N ILE A 362 2.84 8.08 10.82
CA ILE A 362 4.28 8.38 10.90
C ILE A 362 5.03 7.11 10.51
N ILE A 363 5.84 7.20 9.45
CA ILE A 363 6.72 6.13 8.98
C ILE A 363 8.15 6.46 9.40
N ASP A 364 8.68 5.71 10.36
CA ASP A 364 10.09 5.78 10.78
C ASP A 364 10.92 4.86 9.86
N ALA A 365 11.22 5.35 8.64
CA ALA A 365 12.01 4.61 7.68
C ALA A 365 13.52 4.74 7.97
N LEU A 366 14.29 3.77 7.50
CA LEU A 366 15.74 3.77 7.65
C LEU A 366 16.39 5.04 7.08
N ALA A 367 15.91 5.51 5.93
CA ALA A 367 16.38 6.74 5.28
C ALA A 367 15.89 8.04 5.95
N GLY A 368 14.84 8.00 6.77
CA GLY A 368 14.27 9.17 7.45
C GLY A 368 12.80 8.99 7.79
N GLU A 369 12.30 9.80 8.72
CA GLU A 369 10.89 9.83 9.09
C GLU A 369 10.09 10.66 8.07
N TYR A 370 8.90 10.17 7.70
CA TYR A 370 7.94 10.92 6.90
C TYR A 370 6.51 10.59 7.32
N LYS A 371 5.56 11.43 6.90
CA LYS A 371 4.12 11.23 7.13
C LYS A 371 3.43 10.70 5.90
N GLU A 372 2.63 9.67 6.09
CA GLU A 372 1.79 9.06 5.06
C GLU A 372 0.32 9.45 5.29
N PRO A 373 -0.27 10.31 4.46
CA PRO A 373 -1.65 10.76 4.63
C PRO A 373 -2.69 9.78 4.09
N PHE A 374 -2.29 8.81 3.29
CA PHE A 374 -3.18 7.79 2.75
C PHE A 374 -2.82 6.41 3.26
N MET A 375 -3.77 5.75 3.90
CA MET A 375 -3.66 4.40 4.43
C MET A 375 -4.72 3.50 3.82
N LEU A 376 -4.36 2.28 3.43
CA LEU A 376 -5.28 1.25 3.04
C LEU A 376 -4.95 -0.05 3.77
N HIS A 377 -5.91 -0.56 4.55
CA HIS A 377 -5.79 -1.79 5.30
C HIS A 377 -6.74 -2.85 4.76
N TYR A 378 -6.24 -4.06 4.65
CA TYR A 378 -6.95 -5.20 4.09
C TYR A 378 -7.04 -6.29 5.15
N ASN A 379 -8.25 -6.76 5.41
CA ASN A 379 -8.55 -7.81 6.38
C ASN A 379 -9.17 -9.02 5.66
N PHE A 380 -8.62 -10.20 5.95
CA PHE A 380 -9.09 -11.46 5.39
C PHE A 380 -9.41 -12.45 6.52
N PRO A 381 -10.59 -12.33 7.14
CA PRO A 381 -10.99 -13.20 8.23
C PRO A 381 -11.31 -14.62 7.73
N PRO A 382 -11.14 -15.66 8.56
CA PRO A 382 -11.36 -17.06 8.18
C PRO A 382 -12.75 -17.33 7.60
N TYR A 383 -13.80 -16.67 8.12
CA TYR A 383 -15.16 -16.86 7.63
C TYR A 383 -15.34 -16.50 6.14
N SER A 384 -14.46 -15.68 5.57
CA SER A 384 -14.53 -15.30 4.15
C SER A 384 -14.35 -16.47 3.18
N VAL A 385 -13.79 -17.57 3.66
CA VAL A 385 -13.65 -18.85 2.93
C VAL A 385 -14.42 -19.98 3.60
N GLY A 386 -15.29 -19.69 4.56
CA GLY A 386 -16.11 -20.68 5.26
C GLY A 386 -15.36 -21.49 6.33
N GLU A 387 -14.24 -20.97 6.81
CA GLU A 387 -13.38 -21.65 7.79
C GLU A 387 -13.43 -20.97 9.16
N THR A 388 -13.02 -21.74 10.18
CA THR A 388 -12.64 -21.21 11.49
C THR A 388 -11.13 -21.04 11.56
N GLY A 389 -10.64 -20.05 12.31
CA GLY A 389 -9.20 -19.83 12.43
C GLY A 389 -8.84 -18.74 13.43
N PHE A 390 -7.55 -18.60 13.66
CA PHE A 390 -7.03 -17.57 14.56
C PHE A 390 -7.22 -16.17 13.96
N VAL A 391 -7.81 -15.28 14.74
CA VAL A 391 -7.97 -13.87 14.43
C VAL A 391 -6.95 -13.06 15.25
N GLY A 392 -6.02 -12.40 14.59
CA GLY A 392 -4.94 -11.67 15.24
C GLY A 392 -4.35 -10.58 14.33
N SER A 393 -3.05 -10.34 14.45
CA SER A 393 -2.37 -9.37 13.59
C SER A 393 -2.39 -9.80 12.11
N PRO A 394 -2.41 -8.85 11.17
CA PRO A 394 -2.39 -9.14 9.73
C PRO A 394 -1.21 -10.03 9.36
N LYS A 395 -1.48 -11.05 8.54
CA LYS A 395 -0.45 -11.94 7.99
C LYS A 395 0.28 -11.25 6.83
N ARG A 396 1.47 -11.75 6.47
CA ARG A 396 2.26 -11.23 5.33
C ARG A 396 1.45 -11.12 4.03
N ARG A 397 0.54 -12.07 3.78
CA ARG A 397 -0.34 -12.06 2.59
C ARG A 397 -1.33 -10.89 2.64
N GLU A 398 -1.93 -10.61 3.79
CA GLU A 398 -2.87 -9.50 3.96
C GLU A 398 -2.18 -8.15 3.77
N ILE A 399 -0.96 -7.99 4.28
CA ILE A 399 -0.13 -6.80 4.07
C ILE A 399 0.16 -6.59 2.58
N GLY A 400 0.53 -7.65 1.86
CA GLY A 400 0.79 -7.61 0.42
C GLY A 400 -0.45 -7.25 -0.41
N HIS A 401 -1.61 -7.84 -0.09
CA HIS A 401 -2.88 -7.53 -0.75
C HIS A 401 -3.34 -6.10 -0.47
N GLY A 402 -3.18 -5.62 0.77
CA GLY A 402 -3.46 -4.24 1.14
C GLY A 402 -2.59 -3.25 0.37
N ARG A 403 -1.28 -3.53 0.25
CA ARG A 403 -0.36 -2.68 -0.52
C ARG A 403 -0.72 -2.62 -2.01
N LEU A 404 -1.09 -3.75 -2.61
CA LEU A 404 -1.53 -3.80 -4.00
C LEU A 404 -2.82 -2.97 -4.20
N ALA A 405 -3.80 -3.11 -3.31
CA ALA A 405 -5.03 -2.33 -3.37
C ALA A 405 -4.75 -0.82 -3.18
N LYS A 406 -3.84 -0.45 -2.26
CA LYS A 406 -3.39 0.93 -2.05
C LYS A 406 -2.80 1.52 -3.32
N ARG A 407 -1.86 0.83 -3.96
CA ARG A 407 -1.24 1.24 -5.23
C ARG A 407 -2.29 1.42 -6.34
N GLY A 408 -3.30 0.54 -6.36
CA GLY A 408 -4.37 0.60 -7.36
C GLY A 408 -5.14 1.92 -7.37
N VAL A 409 -5.35 2.54 -6.21
CA VAL A 409 -6.14 3.78 -6.09
C VAL A 409 -5.30 5.03 -5.83
N ALA A 410 -4.02 4.89 -5.49
CA ALA A 410 -3.16 6.01 -5.09
C ALA A 410 -3.05 7.10 -6.19
N ALA A 411 -2.89 6.68 -7.45
CA ALA A 411 -2.71 7.59 -8.58
C ALA A 411 -3.90 8.53 -8.85
N VAL A 412 -5.09 8.15 -8.41
CA VAL A 412 -6.32 8.94 -8.64
C VAL A 412 -6.72 9.80 -7.45
N LEU A 413 -6.00 9.72 -6.35
CA LEU A 413 -6.28 10.55 -5.18
C LEU A 413 -5.97 12.03 -5.45
N PRO A 414 -6.72 12.96 -4.85
CA PRO A 414 -6.38 14.38 -4.87
C PRO A 414 -5.11 14.63 -4.05
N ASN A 415 -4.40 15.71 -4.38
CA ASN A 415 -3.28 16.15 -3.55
C ASN A 415 -3.75 16.82 -2.25
N MET A 416 -2.84 17.00 -1.30
CA MET A 416 -3.15 17.58 0.03
C MET A 416 -3.48 19.08 0.00
N GLU A 417 -3.23 19.79 -1.09
CA GLU A 417 -3.61 21.19 -1.27
C GLU A 417 -5.07 21.29 -1.68
N GLU A 418 -5.51 20.42 -2.58
CA GLU A 418 -6.89 20.34 -3.08
C GLU A 418 -7.84 19.71 -2.06
N PHE A 419 -7.37 18.67 -1.36
CA PHE A 419 -8.17 17.91 -0.40
C PHE A 419 -7.34 17.59 0.85
N PRO A 420 -7.32 18.50 1.85
CA PRO A 420 -6.37 18.45 2.99
C PRO A 420 -6.73 17.43 4.08
N TYR A 421 -7.18 16.25 3.68
CA TYR A 421 -7.59 15.18 4.58
C TYR A 421 -6.57 14.04 4.59
N THR A 422 -6.36 13.48 5.77
CA THR A 422 -5.82 12.14 5.90
C THR A 422 -6.93 11.14 5.59
N ILE A 423 -6.66 10.18 4.72
CA ILE A 423 -7.63 9.20 4.26
C ILE A 423 -7.22 7.80 4.74
N ARG A 424 -8.11 7.11 5.43
CA ARG A 424 -7.95 5.70 5.76
C ARG A 424 -9.04 4.88 5.10
N VAL A 425 -8.66 3.93 4.25
CA VAL A 425 -9.55 2.94 3.68
C VAL A 425 -9.32 1.60 4.36
N VAL A 426 -10.38 0.92 4.72
CA VAL A 426 -10.35 -0.44 5.27
C VAL A 426 -11.22 -1.33 4.40
N SER A 427 -10.64 -2.41 3.89
CA SER A 427 -11.35 -3.44 3.14
C SER A 427 -11.53 -4.68 4.00
N GLU A 428 -12.76 -4.99 4.34
CA GLU A 428 -13.16 -6.24 5.00
C GLU A 428 -13.61 -7.24 3.93
N VAL A 429 -12.81 -8.28 3.70
CA VAL A 429 -13.19 -9.34 2.78
C VAL A 429 -14.21 -10.25 3.46
N THR A 430 -15.45 -10.25 2.98
CA THR A 430 -16.55 -10.99 3.58
C THR A 430 -16.81 -12.34 2.91
N GLU A 431 -16.38 -12.48 1.63
CA GLU A 431 -16.44 -13.73 0.87
C GLU A 431 -15.30 -13.76 -0.17
N SER A 432 -14.68 -14.93 -0.40
CA SER A 432 -13.55 -15.04 -1.33
C SER A 432 -13.55 -16.33 -2.14
N ASN A 433 -13.64 -16.15 -3.46
CA ASN A 433 -13.37 -17.16 -4.48
C ASN A 433 -12.69 -16.50 -5.69
N GLY A 434 -11.39 -16.18 -5.56
CA GLY A 434 -10.59 -15.48 -6.58
C GLY A 434 -10.51 -13.97 -6.35
N SER A 435 -9.30 -13.47 -6.38
CA SER A 435 -8.84 -12.09 -6.26
C SER A 435 -9.69 -11.13 -5.42
N SER A 436 -9.66 -11.31 -4.11
CA SER A 436 -10.23 -10.37 -3.15
C SER A 436 -9.50 -9.03 -3.09
N SER A 437 -8.20 -8.98 -3.47
CA SER A 437 -7.46 -7.71 -3.59
C SER A 437 -8.02 -6.82 -4.70
N MET A 438 -8.43 -7.39 -5.83
CA MET A 438 -9.04 -6.61 -6.92
C MET A 438 -10.47 -6.20 -6.60
N ALA A 439 -11.22 -7.00 -5.86
CA ALA A 439 -12.49 -6.57 -5.26
C ALA A 439 -12.29 -5.40 -4.28
N SER A 440 -11.20 -5.42 -3.51
CA SER A 440 -10.82 -4.30 -2.62
C SER A 440 -10.47 -3.03 -3.38
N VAL A 441 -9.81 -3.11 -4.52
CA VAL A 441 -9.57 -1.95 -5.41
C VAL A 441 -10.89 -1.32 -5.84
N CYS A 442 -11.80 -2.12 -6.39
CA CYS A 442 -13.12 -1.66 -6.84
C CYS A 442 -13.92 -1.02 -5.69
N GLY A 443 -14.00 -1.73 -4.55
CA GLY A 443 -14.68 -1.23 -3.37
C GLY A 443 -14.04 0.03 -2.78
N SER A 444 -12.71 0.16 -2.84
CA SER A 444 -12.00 1.36 -2.37
C SER A 444 -12.31 2.57 -3.25
N SER A 445 -12.31 2.41 -4.57
CA SER A 445 -12.72 3.47 -5.50
C SER A 445 -14.14 3.96 -5.18
N LEU A 446 -15.07 3.04 -5.00
CA LEU A 446 -16.47 3.36 -4.68
C LEU A 446 -16.62 4.01 -3.29
N ALA A 447 -15.94 3.50 -2.27
CA ALA A 447 -15.99 4.05 -0.91
C ALA A 447 -15.39 5.46 -0.82
N LEU A 448 -14.32 5.73 -1.57
CA LEU A 448 -13.73 7.07 -1.68
C LEU A 448 -14.70 8.05 -2.34
N MET A 449 -15.37 7.64 -3.43
CA MET A 449 -16.38 8.45 -4.12
C MET A 449 -17.61 8.67 -3.23
N ASP A 450 -18.04 7.66 -2.46
CA ASP A 450 -19.14 7.75 -1.51
C ASP A 450 -18.82 8.70 -0.34
N ALA A 451 -17.55 8.78 0.06
CA ALA A 451 -17.05 9.72 1.07
C ALA A 451 -16.92 11.17 0.58
N GLY A 452 -17.12 11.44 -0.70
CA GLY A 452 -16.92 12.76 -1.28
C GLY A 452 -15.45 13.10 -1.55
N VAL A 453 -14.55 12.12 -1.61
CA VAL A 453 -13.15 12.35 -2.01
C VAL A 453 -13.10 12.60 -3.51
N PRO A 454 -12.60 13.77 -3.97
CA PRO A 454 -12.60 14.12 -5.39
C PRO A 454 -11.49 13.38 -6.15
N ILE A 455 -11.65 12.06 -6.29
CA ILE A 455 -10.71 11.25 -7.09
C ILE A 455 -10.77 11.67 -8.56
N LYS A 456 -9.63 11.62 -9.24
CA LYS A 456 -9.49 12.03 -10.66
C LYS A 456 -10.34 11.17 -11.59
N SER A 457 -10.47 9.88 -11.31
CA SER A 457 -11.23 8.91 -12.08
C SER A 457 -11.54 7.67 -11.25
N PRO A 458 -12.66 6.98 -11.46
CA PRO A 458 -12.91 5.67 -10.87
C PRO A 458 -11.85 4.63 -11.29
N VAL A 459 -11.55 3.71 -10.40
CA VAL A 459 -10.57 2.63 -10.62
C VAL A 459 -11.25 1.29 -10.43
N ALA A 460 -10.99 0.36 -11.35
CA ALA A 460 -11.36 -1.05 -11.20
C ALA A 460 -10.11 -1.94 -11.21
N GLY A 461 -10.25 -3.13 -10.64
CA GLY A 461 -9.21 -4.15 -10.65
C GLY A 461 -9.75 -5.48 -11.18
N ILE A 462 -8.89 -6.20 -11.91
CA ILE A 462 -9.19 -7.52 -12.46
C ILE A 462 -8.02 -8.47 -12.24
N ALA A 463 -8.31 -9.75 -11.99
CA ALA A 463 -7.32 -10.82 -11.95
C ALA A 463 -7.45 -11.69 -13.17
N MET A 464 -6.33 -11.88 -13.84
CA MET A 464 -6.14 -12.71 -15.03
C MET A 464 -5.36 -13.96 -14.66
N GLY A 465 -5.59 -15.04 -15.40
CA GLY A 465 -4.81 -16.26 -15.31
C GLY A 465 -4.31 -16.71 -16.68
N LEU A 466 -3.39 -17.67 -16.65
CA LEU A 466 -2.83 -18.30 -17.84
C LEU A 466 -2.78 -19.80 -17.65
N ILE A 467 -3.20 -20.53 -18.67
CA ILE A 467 -2.92 -21.96 -18.81
C ILE A 467 -2.09 -22.13 -20.08
N LYS A 468 -0.92 -22.74 -19.96
CA LYS A 468 0.02 -22.94 -21.09
C LYS A 468 0.54 -24.37 -21.08
N GLU A 469 0.41 -25.06 -22.22
CA GLU A 469 0.98 -26.39 -22.46
C GLU A 469 1.69 -26.37 -23.82
N GLY A 470 3.01 -26.49 -23.81
CA GLY A 470 3.83 -26.33 -25.02
C GLY A 470 3.62 -24.95 -25.65
N ASP A 471 3.19 -24.93 -26.91
CA ASP A 471 2.90 -23.70 -27.66
C ASP A 471 1.44 -23.20 -27.50
N SER A 472 0.56 -24.05 -26.93
CA SER A 472 -0.85 -23.68 -26.70
C SER A 472 -1.02 -22.95 -25.40
N PHE A 473 -1.82 -21.88 -25.40
CA PHE A 473 -2.14 -21.14 -24.20
C PHE A 473 -3.57 -20.59 -24.22
N ALA A 474 -4.10 -20.35 -23.03
CA ALA A 474 -5.38 -19.68 -22.81
C ALA A 474 -5.22 -18.63 -21.72
N VAL A 475 -5.66 -17.40 -21.98
CA VAL A 475 -5.74 -16.32 -21.00
C VAL A 475 -7.14 -16.28 -20.42
N LEU A 476 -7.26 -16.27 -19.10
CA LEU A 476 -8.52 -16.28 -18.37
C LEU A 476 -8.76 -14.92 -17.70
N SER A 477 -9.95 -14.35 -17.90
CA SER A 477 -10.40 -13.14 -17.19
C SER A 477 -11.13 -13.50 -15.92
N ASP A 478 -10.95 -12.72 -14.84
CA ASP A 478 -11.62 -12.91 -13.55
C ASP A 478 -11.51 -14.36 -13.05
N ILE A 479 -10.29 -14.76 -12.73
CA ILE A 479 -10.01 -16.13 -12.27
C ILE A 479 -10.58 -16.41 -10.88
N MET A 480 -11.03 -17.65 -10.70
CA MET A 480 -11.41 -18.20 -9.40
C MET A 480 -10.18 -18.74 -8.65
N GLY A 481 -10.35 -19.02 -7.36
CA GLY A 481 -9.27 -19.54 -6.52
C GLY A 481 -8.65 -20.84 -7.05
N ASP A 482 -9.48 -21.77 -7.54
CA ASP A 482 -9.02 -23.03 -8.11
C ASP A 482 -8.26 -22.79 -9.45
N GLU A 483 -8.68 -21.84 -10.27
CA GLU A 483 -7.99 -21.45 -11.51
C GLU A 483 -6.65 -20.75 -11.26
N ASP A 484 -6.54 -19.97 -10.16
CA ASP A 484 -5.26 -19.43 -9.71
C ASP A 484 -4.30 -20.55 -9.27
N HIS A 485 -4.80 -21.49 -8.45
CA HIS A 485 -3.99 -22.60 -7.94
C HIS A 485 -3.47 -23.50 -9.06
N LEU A 486 -4.31 -23.82 -10.04
CA LEU A 486 -4.01 -24.73 -11.15
C LEU A 486 -3.41 -24.03 -12.37
N GLY A 487 -3.30 -22.72 -12.37
CA GLY A 487 -2.79 -21.89 -13.46
C GLY A 487 -1.28 -21.64 -13.40
N ASP A 488 -0.74 -21.13 -14.50
CA ASP A 488 0.68 -20.85 -14.70
C ASP A 488 1.06 -19.39 -14.43
N MET A 489 0.08 -18.51 -14.30
CA MET A 489 0.25 -17.09 -14.02
C MET A 489 -0.92 -16.56 -13.20
N ASP A 490 -0.61 -15.76 -12.21
CA ASP A 490 -1.55 -14.88 -11.49
C ASP A 490 -1.18 -13.43 -11.83
N PHE A 491 -2.09 -12.76 -12.53
CA PHE A 491 -1.86 -11.44 -13.09
C PHE A 491 -2.98 -10.49 -12.71
N LYS A 492 -2.66 -9.47 -11.91
CA LYS A 492 -3.61 -8.48 -11.41
C LYS A 492 -3.35 -7.13 -12.03
N VAL A 493 -4.38 -6.51 -12.56
CA VAL A 493 -4.33 -5.18 -13.16
C VAL A 493 -5.39 -4.30 -12.53
N ALA A 494 -4.96 -3.17 -11.98
CA ALA A 494 -5.84 -2.08 -11.56
C ALA A 494 -5.63 -0.87 -12.46
N GLY A 495 -6.69 -0.11 -12.70
CA GLY A 495 -6.59 1.10 -13.49
C GLY A 495 -7.93 1.81 -13.68
N SER A 496 -7.83 3.03 -14.21
CA SER A 496 -8.95 3.84 -14.64
C SER A 496 -9.32 3.55 -16.09
N VAL A 497 -10.20 4.38 -16.66
CA VAL A 497 -10.49 4.36 -18.11
C VAL A 497 -9.26 4.79 -18.92
N ASP A 498 -8.39 5.62 -18.36
CA ASP A 498 -7.27 6.24 -19.05
C ASP A 498 -6.01 5.36 -19.09
N GLY A 499 -5.82 4.51 -18.07
CA GLY A 499 -4.62 3.67 -18.00
C GLY A 499 -4.52 2.81 -16.75
N ILE A 500 -3.37 2.17 -16.61
CA ILE A 500 -3.03 1.27 -15.51
C ILE A 500 -2.48 2.09 -14.33
N THR A 501 -2.96 1.77 -13.13
CA THR A 501 -2.47 2.37 -11.87
C THR A 501 -1.66 1.39 -11.03
N ALA A 502 -1.89 0.08 -11.16
CA ALA A 502 -1.07 -0.95 -10.54
C ALA A 502 -1.12 -2.24 -11.36
N LEU A 503 -0.01 -2.96 -11.33
CA LEU A 503 0.15 -4.25 -11.97
C LEU A 503 0.96 -5.15 -11.07
N GLN A 504 0.47 -6.39 -10.85
CA GLN A 504 1.20 -7.44 -10.17
C GLN A 504 1.10 -8.72 -10.98
N MET A 505 2.25 -9.37 -11.23
CA MET A 505 2.34 -10.61 -11.99
C MET A 505 3.21 -11.59 -11.23
N ASP A 506 2.72 -12.82 -11.09
CA ASP A 506 3.45 -13.96 -10.59
C ASP A 506 3.38 -15.07 -11.63
N ILE A 507 4.53 -15.50 -12.14
CA ILE A 507 4.65 -16.53 -13.17
C ILE A 507 5.23 -17.77 -12.53
N LYS A 508 4.56 -18.90 -12.70
CA LYS A 508 4.87 -20.18 -12.04
C LYS A 508 5.61 -21.17 -12.96
N ILE A 509 5.85 -20.79 -14.21
CA ILE A 509 6.55 -21.57 -15.25
C ILE A 509 7.79 -20.83 -15.72
N ASP A 510 8.64 -21.50 -16.54
CA ASP A 510 9.92 -20.96 -17.03
C ASP A 510 9.81 -19.70 -17.90
N GLY A 511 8.62 -19.17 -18.07
CA GLY A 511 8.37 -17.87 -18.65
C GLY A 511 7.22 -17.83 -19.63
N ILE A 512 6.87 -16.59 -19.94
CA ILE A 512 5.87 -16.23 -20.94
C ILE A 512 6.51 -15.29 -21.96
N THR A 513 6.02 -15.36 -23.19
CA THR A 513 6.50 -14.49 -24.27
C THR A 513 5.89 -13.08 -24.15
N ALA A 514 6.52 -12.12 -24.81
CA ALA A 514 5.97 -10.76 -24.92
C ALA A 514 4.57 -10.76 -25.58
N GLU A 515 4.31 -11.69 -26.49
CA GLU A 515 3.01 -11.86 -27.15
C GLU A 515 1.94 -12.32 -26.15
N ILE A 516 2.24 -13.29 -25.29
CA ILE A 516 1.33 -13.73 -24.22
C ILE A 516 1.05 -12.60 -23.24
N MET A 517 2.07 -11.85 -22.81
CA MET A 517 1.91 -10.69 -21.93
C MET A 517 1.02 -9.61 -22.58
N LYS A 518 1.25 -9.32 -23.85
CA LYS A 518 0.42 -8.37 -24.61
C LYS A 518 -1.03 -8.83 -24.66
N SER A 519 -1.26 -10.08 -25.02
CA SER A 519 -2.61 -10.67 -25.07
C SER A 519 -3.32 -10.60 -23.71
N ALA A 520 -2.59 -10.91 -22.63
CA ALA A 520 -3.12 -10.82 -21.26
C ALA A 520 -3.47 -9.39 -20.84
N LEU A 521 -2.62 -8.41 -21.18
CA LEU A 521 -2.87 -6.99 -20.91
C LEU A 521 -4.06 -6.46 -21.71
N ASP A 522 -4.17 -6.79 -22.99
CA ASP A 522 -5.29 -6.38 -23.85
C ASP A 522 -6.62 -6.97 -23.33
N GLN A 523 -6.64 -8.25 -22.94
CA GLN A 523 -7.82 -8.88 -22.36
C GLN A 523 -8.17 -8.31 -20.99
N ALA A 524 -7.18 -8.01 -20.15
CA ALA A 524 -7.36 -7.33 -18.86
C ALA A 524 -7.95 -5.94 -19.02
N LYS A 525 -7.56 -5.19 -20.07
CA LYS A 525 -8.14 -3.88 -20.39
C LYS A 525 -9.63 -3.98 -20.67
N HIS A 526 -10.05 -4.93 -21.51
CA HIS A 526 -11.47 -5.15 -21.79
C HIS A 526 -12.25 -5.50 -20.52
N GLY A 527 -11.70 -6.37 -19.68
CA GLY A 527 -12.30 -6.76 -18.40
C GLY A 527 -12.39 -5.59 -17.42
N ARG A 528 -11.33 -4.78 -17.29
CA ARG A 528 -11.31 -3.58 -16.45
C ARG A 528 -12.37 -2.57 -16.87
N LEU A 529 -12.50 -2.29 -18.16
CA LEU A 529 -13.51 -1.37 -18.68
C LEU A 529 -14.93 -1.90 -18.45
N HIS A 530 -15.15 -3.20 -18.58
CA HIS A 530 -16.44 -3.82 -18.24
C HIS A 530 -16.78 -3.63 -16.75
N ILE A 531 -15.83 -3.91 -15.85
CA ILE A 531 -16.03 -3.72 -14.41
C ILE A 531 -16.33 -2.26 -14.06
N LEU A 532 -15.59 -1.31 -14.65
CA LEU A 532 -15.85 0.12 -14.49
C LEU A 532 -17.27 0.48 -14.95
N GLY A 533 -17.73 -0.08 -16.07
CA GLY A 533 -19.10 0.10 -16.56
C GLY A 533 -20.15 -0.37 -15.56
N GLU A 534 -19.95 -1.51 -14.91
CA GLU A 534 -20.86 -2.01 -13.87
C GLU A 534 -20.79 -1.14 -12.59
N MET A 535 -19.61 -0.71 -12.16
CA MET A 535 -19.46 0.19 -11.03
C MET A 535 -20.14 1.54 -11.26
N ASN A 536 -20.01 2.11 -12.45
CA ASN A 536 -20.59 3.40 -12.81
C ASN A 536 -22.13 3.40 -12.83
N LYS A 537 -22.78 2.25 -12.96
CA LYS A 537 -24.25 2.13 -12.82
C LYS A 537 -24.70 2.43 -11.37
N ALA A 538 -23.88 2.14 -10.39
CA ALA A 538 -24.19 2.40 -8.99
C ALA A 538 -23.73 3.78 -8.52
N LEU A 539 -22.54 4.21 -8.93
CA LEU A 539 -21.97 5.51 -8.59
C LEU A 539 -20.98 5.94 -9.68
N SER A 540 -21.39 6.90 -10.53
CA SER A 540 -20.59 7.36 -11.67
C SER A 540 -19.71 8.57 -11.35
N THR A 541 -20.06 9.35 -10.33
CA THR A 541 -19.35 10.56 -9.91
C THR A 541 -19.19 10.58 -8.40
N THR A 542 -18.18 11.26 -7.92
CA THR A 542 -18.00 11.52 -6.49
C THR A 542 -19.20 12.28 -5.95
N ARG A 543 -19.64 11.95 -4.73
CA ARG A 543 -20.70 12.70 -4.05
C ARG A 543 -20.26 14.14 -3.80
N GLU A 544 -21.14 15.08 -4.05
CA GLU A 544 -20.88 16.51 -3.85
C GLU A 544 -20.75 16.85 -2.36
N GLU A 545 -21.53 16.19 -1.51
CA GLU A 545 -21.52 16.40 -0.07
C GLU A 545 -20.87 15.25 0.66
N MET A 546 -19.99 15.57 1.61
CA MET A 546 -19.43 14.59 2.56
C MET A 546 -20.50 14.20 3.59
N SER A 547 -20.32 13.02 4.19
CA SER A 547 -21.13 12.56 5.31
C SER A 547 -21.20 13.60 6.43
N ASP A 548 -22.35 13.71 7.11
CA ASP A 548 -22.51 14.57 8.30
C ASP A 548 -21.58 14.16 9.45
N PHE A 549 -21.05 12.95 9.43
CA PHE A 549 -20.11 12.44 10.42
C PHE A 549 -18.64 12.72 10.06
N ALA A 550 -18.35 13.16 8.84
CA ALA A 550 -17.00 13.48 8.41
C ALA A 550 -16.59 14.88 8.93
N PRO A 551 -15.33 15.06 9.40
CA PRO A 551 -14.84 16.37 9.77
C PRO A 551 -14.78 17.29 8.55
N ARG A 552 -15.23 18.54 8.70
CA ARG A 552 -15.08 19.58 7.69
C ARG A 552 -13.88 20.44 8.05
N ILE A 553 -13.01 20.68 7.07
CA ILE A 553 -11.79 21.48 7.25
C ILE A 553 -11.99 22.84 6.61
N ILE A 554 -11.90 23.91 7.45
CA ILE A 554 -11.86 25.30 7.02
C ILE A 554 -10.39 25.69 6.93
N THR A 555 -9.94 26.09 5.74
CA THR A 555 -8.56 26.54 5.52
C THR A 555 -8.53 28.03 5.24
N PHE A 556 -7.68 28.78 5.96
CA PHE A 556 -7.46 30.20 5.74
C PHE A 556 -6.01 30.56 6.12
N LYS A 557 -5.59 31.77 5.76
CA LYS A 557 -4.21 32.21 6.00
C LYS A 557 -4.19 33.39 6.96
N ILE A 558 -3.26 33.37 7.90
CA ILE A 558 -2.95 34.48 8.81
C ILE A 558 -1.54 34.99 8.55
N ASP A 559 -1.22 36.17 9.02
CA ASP A 559 0.16 36.67 8.98
C ASP A 559 1.06 35.75 9.83
N PRO A 560 2.19 35.25 9.28
CA PRO A 560 3.10 34.37 10.01
C PRO A 560 3.62 34.97 11.33
N SER A 561 3.71 36.30 11.44
CA SER A 561 4.08 36.98 12.69
C SER A 561 3.08 36.76 13.83
N LYS A 562 1.82 36.42 13.48
CA LYS A 562 0.71 36.21 14.43
C LYS A 562 0.59 34.77 14.93
N ILE A 563 1.34 33.82 14.34
CA ILE A 563 1.32 32.40 14.72
C ILE A 563 1.53 32.23 16.23
N ARG A 564 2.46 32.99 16.82
CA ARG A 564 2.76 32.93 18.26
C ARG A 564 1.59 33.39 19.14
N GLU A 565 0.77 34.34 18.67
CA GLU A 565 -0.41 34.81 19.38
C GLU A 565 -1.50 33.73 19.37
N VAL A 566 -1.72 33.07 18.25
CA VAL A 566 -2.69 31.98 18.11
C VAL A 566 -2.28 30.74 18.92
N ILE A 567 -1.01 30.41 18.94
CA ILE A 567 -0.51 29.29 19.76
C ILE A 567 -0.58 29.65 21.24
N GLY A 568 -0.18 30.87 21.62
CA GLY A 568 -0.08 31.32 22.99
C GLY A 568 1.10 30.69 23.76
N LYS A 569 1.36 31.20 24.97
CA LYS A 569 2.46 30.71 25.82
C LYS A 569 2.27 29.23 26.15
N GLY A 570 3.19 28.38 25.70
CA GLY A 570 3.13 26.93 25.90
C GLY A 570 1.88 26.26 25.27
N GLY A 571 1.29 26.88 24.24
CA GLY A 571 0.10 26.35 23.55
C GLY A 571 -1.23 26.62 24.27
N ALA A 572 -1.27 27.56 25.21
CA ALA A 572 -2.48 27.83 26.04
C ALA A 572 -3.65 28.35 25.20
N THR A 573 -3.41 29.28 24.25
CA THR A 573 -4.47 29.90 23.46
C THR A 573 -5.11 28.87 22.51
N ILE A 574 -4.30 28.11 21.76
CA ILE A 574 -4.82 27.11 20.84
C ILE A 574 -5.58 25.99 21.58
N ARG A 575 -5.10 25.57 22.76
CA ARG A 575 -5.86 24.63 23.61
C ARG A 575 -7.19 25.20 24.08
N SER A 576 -7.22 26.47 24.50
CA SER A 576 -8.45 27.13 24.91
C SER A 576 -9.48 27.20 23.77
N ILE A 577 -9.05 27.50 22.54
CA ILE A 577 -9.92 27.48 21.36
C ILE A 577 -10.50 26.08 21.16
N THR A 578 -9.65 25.05 21.19
CA THR A 578 -10.09 23.66 21.05
C THR A 578 -11.06 23.23 22.15
N GLU A 579 -10.80 23.58 23.40
CA GLU A 579 -11.67 23.27 24.56
C GLU A 579 -13.03 23.95 24.49
N GLN A 580 -13.07 25.20 24.04
CA GLN A 580 -14.31 25.96 23.94
C GLN A 580 -15.18 25.55 22.76
N THR A 581 -14.59 25.22 21.63
CA THR A 581 -15.32 24.92 20.40
C THR A 581 -15.46 23.44 20.11
N GLY A 582 -14.56 22.60 20.62
CA GLY A 582 -14.44 21.20 20.23
C GLY A 582 -13.79 20.99 18.85
N ALA A 583 -13.40 22.06 18.15
CA ALA A 583 -12.70 21.98 16.87
C ALA A 583 -11.19 21.76 17.05
N SER A 584 -10.56 20.99 16.17
CA SER A 584 -9.10 20.90 16.13
C SER A 584 -8.51 22.00 15.24
N VAL A 585 -7.37 22.57 15.65
CA VAL A 585 -6.71 23.66 14.94
C VAL A 585 -5.27 23.25 14.65
N ASP A 586 -4.88 23.26 13.37
CA ASP A 586 -3.51 23.04 12.90
C ASP A 586 -2.98 24.31 12.24
N LEU A 587 -1.71 24.64 12.51
CA LEU A 587 -1.01 25.78 11.94
C LEU A 587 0.30 25.33 11.33
N THR A 588 0.61 25.90 10.16
CA THR A 588 1.91 25.76 9.49
C THR A 588 2.76 27.00 9.69
N ASP A 589 4.08 26.87 9.52
CA ASP A 589 5.04 27.99 9.74
C ASP A 589 4.86 29.16 8.74
N ASP A 590 4.21 28.93 7.61
CA ASP A 590 3.85 29.94 6.60
C ASP A 590 2.50 30.63 6.84
N GLY A 591 1.85 30.31 7.97
CA GLY A 591 0.60 30.95 8.42
C GLY A 591 -0.69 30.33 7.87
N VAL A 592 -0.65 29.15 7.27
CA VAL A 592 -1.87 28.44 6.90
C VAL A 592 -2.50 27.81 8.14
N VAL A 593 -3.77 28.16 8.39
CA VAL A 593 -4.59 27.62 9.48
C VAL A 593 -5.60 26.65 8.91
N LYS A 594 -5.70 25.46 9.51
CA LYS A 594 -6.72 24.44 9.21
C LYS A 594 -7.53 24.17 10.46
N VAL A 595 -8.81 24.48 10.41
CA VAL A 595 -9.77 24.22 11.49
C VAL A 595 -10.65 23.05 11.06
N ALA A 596 -10.59 21.93 11.80
CA ALA A 596 -11.38 20.74 11.51
C ALA A 596 -12.43 20.49 12.59
N SER A 597 -13.68 20.33 12.17
CA SER A 597 -14.81 20.01 13.06
C SER A 597 -15.91 19.26 12.31
N VAL A 598 -16.53 18.30 12.97
CA VAL A 598 -17.77 17.66 12.50
C VAL A 598 -18.95 18.66 12.59
N ASP A 599 -18.98 19.48 13.63
CA ASP A 599 -19.96 20.55 13.79
C ASP A 599 -19.50 21.81 13.04
N LYS A 600 -20.28 22.21 12.02
CA LYS A 600 -19.99 23.38 11.20
C LYS A 600 -19.96 24.67 12.05
N ALA A 601 -20.87 24.82 12.99
CA ALA A 601 -20.95 26.03 13.85
C ALA A 601 -19.70 26.12 14.76
N ALA A 602 -19.23 24.98 15.28
CA ALA A 602 -18.01 24.89 16.08
C ALA A 602 -16.76 25.26 15.27
N GLY A 603 -16.69 24.82 14.02
CA GLY A 603 -15.60 25.17 13.10
C GLY A 603 -15.55 26.66 12.77
N GLU A 604 -16.69 27.26 12.46
CA GLU A 604 -16.78 28.70 12.18
C GLU A 604 -16.49 29.55 13.43
N GLU A 605 -16.91 29.12 14.62
CA GLU A 605 -16.58 29.80 15.87
C GLU A 605 -15.07 29.76 16.16
N ALA A 606 -14.41 28.61 15.95
CA ALA A 606 -12.97 28.52 16.11
C ALA A 606 -12.23 29.42 15.10
N ARG A 607 -12.71 29.49 13.87
CA ARG A 607 -12.21 30.42 12.85
C ARG A 607 -12.34 31.85 13.32
N ARG A 608 -13.55 32.27 13.78
CA ARG A 608 -13.83 33.60 14.26
C ARG A 608 -12.90 34.00 15.42
N MET A 609 -12.68 33.11 16.39
CA MET A 609 -11.76 33.33 17.50
C MET A 609 -10.32 33.58 17.03
N ILE A 610 -9.85 32.82 16.02
CA ILE A 610 -8.49 32.98 15.46
C ILE A 610 -8.40 34.30 14.69
N GLU A 611 -9.40 34.65 13.89
CA GLU A 611 -9.47 35.94 13.17
C GLU A 611 -9.46 37.13 14.14
N GLU A 612 -10.16 37.04 15.25
CA GLU A 612 -10.16 38.10 16.29
C GLU A 612 -8.79 38.26 16.98
N ILE A 613 -8.11 37.14 17.28
CA ILE A 613 -6.76 37.16 17.88
C ILE A 613 -5.74 37.77 16.89
N THR A 614 -5.89 37.52 15.62
CA THR A 614 -4.96 37.98 14.58
C THR A 614 -5.32 39.32 13.97
N ALA A 615 -6.53 39.83 14.27
CA ALA A 615 -6.99 41.12 13.78
C ALA A 615 -6.06 42.25 14.18
N GLU A 616 -5.77 43.13 13.26
CA GLU A 616 -5.05 44.38 13.56
C GLU A 616 -6.01 45.53 13.84
N VAL A 617 -5.58 46.40 14.72
CA VAL A 617 -6.34 47.61 15.01
C VAL A 617 -6.19 48.57 13.84
N GLU A 618 -7.31 48.95 13.23
CA GLU A 618 -7.35 49.85 12.08
C GLU A 618 -7.69 51.28 12.53
N VAL A 619 -6.87 52.26 12.13
CA VAL A 619 -7.13 53.67 12.38
C VAL A 619 -8.38 54.12 11.64
N GLY A 620 -9.27 54.83 12.30
CA GLY A 620 -10.55 55.30 11.77
C GLY A 620 -11.73 54.35 11.93
N LYS A 621 -11.48 53.07 12.32
CA LYS A 621 -12.53 52.08 12.54
C LYS A 621 -13.16 52.18 13.92
N VAL A 622 -14.45 51.91 13.98
CA VAL A 622 -15.23 51.86 15.23
C VAL A 622 -15.26 50.43 15.75
N TYR A 623 -14.92 50.28 17.03
CA TYR A 623 -14.96 48.99 17.74
C TYR A 623 -15.92 49.09 18.92
N GLU A 624 -16.56 47.99 19.26
CA GLU A 624 -17.25 47.84 20.54
C GLU A 624 -16.30 47.19 21.53
N GLY A 625 -15.95 47.87 22.59
CA GLY A 625 -14.95 47.44 23.54
C GLY A 625 -15.39 47.52 24.98
N LYS A 626 -14.79 46.74 25.85
CA LYS A 626 -15.07 46.69 27.27
C LYS A 626 -14.10 47.57 28.06
N VAL A 627 -14.61 48.43 28.92
CA VAL A 627 -13.80 49.22 29.87
C VAL A 627 -13.16 48.28 30.89
N VAL A 628 -11.83 48.19 30.90
CA VAL A 628 -11.08 47.26 31.76
C VAL A 628 -10.42 47.97 32.93
N ARG A 629 -10.17 49.28 32.84
CA ARG A 629 -9.56 50.06 33.90
C ARG A 629 -9.85 51.56 33.75
N LEU A 630 -10.17 52.20 34.85
CA LEU A 630 -10.34 53.65 34.94
C LEU A 630 -9.10 54.30 35.55
N MET A 631 -8.71 55.46 35.01
CA MET A 631 -7.64 56.32 35.49
C MET A 631 -8.13 57.75 35.52
N ASP A 632 -7.49 58.64 36.29
CA ASP A 632 -7.88 60.05 36.38
C ASP A 632 -7.86 60.79 35.03
N PHE A 633 -7.02 60.32 34.08
CA PHE A 633 -6.84 60.92 32.77
C PHE A 633 -7.61 60.22 31.64
N GLY A 634 -8.31 59.10 31.90
CA GLY A 634 -9.07 58.38 30.89
C GLY A 634 -9.42 56.96 31.28
N ALA A 635 -9.99 56.21 30.34
CA ALA A 635 -10.36 54.81 30.48
C ALA A 635 -9.59 53.91 29.48
N PHE A 636 -9.12 52.78 29.95
CA PHE A 636 -8.60 51.73 29.06
C PHE A 636 -9.76 50.83 28.62
N VAL A 637 -9.86 50.67 27.32
CA VAL A 637 -10.89 49.87 26.67
C VAL A 637 -10.25 48.77 25.84
N THR A 638 -10.60 47.53 26.12
CA THR A 638 -10.17 46.38 25.29
C THR A 638 -11.06 46.32 24.05
N ILE A 639 -10.47 46.60 22.88
CA ILE A 639 -11.19 46.66 21.58
C ILE A 639 -11.06 45.40 20.77
N LEU A 640 -9.99 44.63 20.98
CA LEU A 640 -9.75 43.30 20.43
C LEU A 640 -9.03 42.43 21.50
N PRO A 641 -9.06 41.13 21.45
CA PRO A 641 -8.39 40.26 22.41
C PRO A 641 -6.90 40.65 22.59
N GLY A 642 -6.52 41.02 23.81
CA GLY A 642 -5.17 41.49 24.15
C GLY A 642 -4.77 42.86 23.60
N LYS A 643 -5.70 43.65 23.07
CA LYS A 643 -5.46 44.98 22.50
C LYS A 643 -6.30 46.03 23.24
N ASP A 644 -5.64 46.77 24.09
CA ASP A 644 -6.25 47.85 24.84
C ASP A 644 -5.92 49.21 24.22
N GLY A 645 -6.90 50.11 24.20
CA GLY A 645 -6.71 51.48 23.81
C GLY A 645 -7.13 52.44 24.90
N LEU A 646 -6.60 53.65 24.90
CA LEU A 646 -6.91 54.69 25.84
C LEU A 646 -7.94 55.66 25.25
N VAL A 647 -9.10 55.78 25.93
CA VAL A 647 -10.03 56.89 25.76
C VAL A 647 -9.63 57.96 26.76
N HIS A 648 -8.99 59.02 26.28
CA HIS A 648 -8.65 60.17 27.16
C HIS A 648 -9.92 60.82 27.66
N ILE A 649 -9.88 61.41 28.85
CA ILE A 649 -11.07 62.09 29.51
C ILE A 649 -11.76 63.07 28.57
N SER A 650 -10.98 63.78 27.71
CA SER A 650 -11.52 64.75 26.75
C SER A 650 -12.20 64.08 25.53
N GLN A 651 -12.09 62.78 25.37
CA GLN A 651 -12.65 61.98 24.26
C GLN A 651 -13.84 61.12 24.69
N ILE A 652 -14.31 61.23 25.94
CA ILE A 652 -15.42 60.45 26.48
C ILE A 652 -16.75 61.04 26.04
N SER A 653 -16.90 62.37 26.14
CA SER A 653 -18.15 63.09 25.84
C SER A 653 -17.86 64.52 25.32
N ASP A 654 -18.80 65.08 24.55
CA ASP A 654 -18.74 66.47 24.08
C ASP A 654 -18.89 67.47 25.25
N GLU A 655 -19.58 67.06 26.30
CA GLU A 655 -19.67 67.82 27.55
C GLU A 655 -18.39 67.61 28.38
N ARG A 656 -18.03 68.65 29.15
CA ARG A 656 -16.86 68.57 30.05
C ARG A 656 -17.09 67.48 31.11
N VAL A 657 -16.17 66.51 31.15
CA VAL A 657 -16.16 65.46 32.17
C VAL A 657 -15.13 65.80 33.22
N ASP A 658 -15.56 65.95 34.44
CA ASP A 658 -14.69 66.34 35.60
C ASP A 658 -13.98 65.08 36.16
N LYS A 659 -14.64 63.94 36.18
CA LYS A 659 -14.07 62.63 36.55
C LYS A 659 -14.51 61.56 35.60
N VAL A 660 -13.60 60.67 35.24
CA VAL A 660 -13.88 59.54 34.33
C VAL A 660 -14.98 58.62 34.88
N SER A 661 -15.00 58.41 36.20
CA SER A 661 -16.02 57.63 36.92
C SER A 661 -17.44 58.20 36.91
N ASP A 662 -17.61 59.46 36.49
CA ASP A 662 -18.94 60.07 36.37
C ASP A 662 -19.67 59.59 35.09
N ARG A 663 -18.95 59.06 34.16
CA ARG A 663 -19.49 58.62 32.83
C ARG A 663 -19.23 57.18 32.50
N LEU A 664 -18.19 56.52 33.05
CA LEU A 664 -17.77 55.14 32.74
C LEU A 664 -17.50 54.37 34.03
N ASN A 665 -17.86 53.07 33.98
CA ASN A 665 -17.50 52.09 35.00
C ASN A 665 -16.67 50.96 34.39
N GLU A 666 -15.85 50.33 35.21
CA GLU A 666 -15.18 49.09 34.78
C GLU A 666 -16.23 48.02 34.46
N GLY A 667 -16.09 47.40 33.29
CA GLY A 667 -17.07 46.45 32.79
C GLY A 667 -18.06 46.99 31.77
N ASP A 668 -18.19 48.33 31.62
CA ASP A 668 -19.06 48.94 30.62
C ASP A 668 -18.61 48.58 29.21
N VAL A 669 -19.57 48.32 28.33
CA VAL A 669 -19.32 48.10 26.90
C VAL A 669 -19.60 49.41 26.16
N VAL A 670 -18.60 49.93 25.47
CA VAL A 670 -18.66 51.24 24.79
C VAL A 670 -18.20 51.13 23.34
N LYS A 671 -18.81 51.95 22.48
CA LYS A 671 -18.36 52.12 21.09
C LYS A 671 -17.26 53.16 21.05
N VAL A 672 -16.11 52.80 20.44
CA VAL A 672 -14.94 53.69 20.36
C VAL A 672 -14.37 53.66 18.96
N LYS A 673 -13.95 54.80 18.44
CA LYS A 673 -13.26 54.96 17.19
C LYS A 673 -11.77 55.08 17.43
N VAL A 674 -10.96 54.40 16.64
CA VAL A 674 -9.50 54.50 16.70
C VAL A 674 -9.04 55.79 16.02
N LEU A 675 -8.42 56.67 16.78
CA LEU A 675 -7.91 57.96 16.29
C LEU A 675 -6.52 57.79 15.67
N GLU A 676 -5.63 57.15 16.41
CA GLU A 676 -4.23 56.92 15.97
C GLU A 676 -3.62 55.73 16.72
N ILE A 677 -2.57 55.19 16.13
CA ILE A 677 -1.68 54.21 16.76
C ILE A 677 -0.28 54.82 16.75
N ASP A 678 0.28 55.06 17.92
CA ASP A 678 1.60 55.66 18.04
C ASP A 678 2.74 54.71 17.67
N ARG A 679 3.98 55.21 17.55
CA ARG A 679 5.16 54.42 17.21
C ARG A 679 5.50 53.33 18.22
N GLN A 680 4.89 53.35 19.41
CA GLN A 680 5.05 52.33 20.44
C GLN A 680 3.88 51.33 20.46
N GLY A 681 2.95 51.42 19.50
CA GLY A 681 1.79 50.54 19.38
C GLY A 681 0.65 50.87 20.32
N ARG A 682 0.67 52.04 20.97
CA ARG A 682 -0.41 52.47 21.86
C ARG A 682 -1.57 53.07 21.06
N VAL A 683 -2.78 52.55 21.29
CA VAL A 683 -4.00 52.94 20.59
C VAL A 683 -4.70 54.07 21.31
N ARG A 684 -4.99 55.16 20.61
CA ARG A 684 -5.84 56.24 21.08
C ARG A 684 -7.24 56.08 20.52
N LEU A 685 -8.22 56.19 21.45
CA LEU A 685 -9.63 55.97 21.15
C LEU A 685 -10.46 57.24 21.45
N SER A 686 -11.57 57.38 20.74
CA SER A 686 -12.58 58.40 20.98
C SER A 686 -13.97 57.78 21.02
N MET A 687 -14.78 58.20 22.01
CA MET A 687 -16.21 57.93 22.07
C MET A 687 -17.03 59.03 21.36
N LYS A 688 -16.42 60.21 21.14
CA LYS A 688 -17.06 61.35 20.49
C LYS A 688 -17.18 61.22 19.00
N GLU A 689 -16.15 60.63 18.35
CA GLU A 689 -16.07 60.51 16.89
C GLU A 689 -16.76 59.27 16.36
N VAL A 690 -17.57 58.63 17.17
CA VAL A 690 -18.44 57.53 16.74
C VAL A 690 -19.66 58.15 16.07
N GLU A 691 -19.76 58.10 14.74
CA GLU A 691 -20.97 58.51 14.02
C GLU A 691 -22.13 57.64 14.49
N VAL A 692 -23.20 58.30 14.98
CA VAL A 692 -24.46 57.63 15.32
C VAL A 692 -25.19 57.43 13.98
N GLU A 693 -25.19 56.21 13.44
CA GLU A 693 -26.13 55.84 12.40
C GLU A 693 -27.54 55.75 12.96
#